data_9d287cabd184119f0320fa81502f4571
#
_entry.id   9d287cabd184119f0320fa81502f4571
#
_cell.length_a   1.000
_cell.length_b   1.000
_cell.length_c   1.000
_cell.angle_alpha   90.00
_cell.angle_beta   90.00
_cell.angle_gamma   90.00
#
_symmetry.space_group_name_H-M   'P 1'
#
loop_
_entity.id
_entity.type
_entity.pdbx_description
1 polymer ?
#
loop_
_entity_poly.entity_id
_entity_poly.type
_entity_poly.pdbx_seq_one_letter_code
_entity_poly.pdbx_strand_id
1 'polypeptide(L)'
;MYGKFIKDTAGYEINTFDLPASWEYIYENKDILLKVDQYGPVYAQANPPGDIMLFKREQHQKYSPWFINITTDRNESLANFLKPYNTVIKPENVKIEYLPECAKYSFQYDGMRLETEIFLPDKGAKIVYKFKITNIGTENKKLKINPQLVPYLNDAVIAPWDKYDWYLDTKCEKGEYITFSSELLSANAESSKRRCAYFVSETKDLTAHEISLEKYIGLGDMLHPDRKYTHEERIYAYPPVYALEYEWLLSPNEEKELTQVYALDNNDVTDYFDNEHYIGKKSERKVVFDKLFSKNRIQTGDTEFDYYANYWIPMQMNWVASLDRGWPTGMRGTRDSAQDYAALLYTDTSSCKNIILTMLECQRSDGWMPRQYAATGKNGKHDLRGHVDGGAFFVELMWKYLSHTRDFEILNEETEWLDSTNKNTVSEHLIRAVEYYIRDENIGEHGLCKIREGDWLDAVNRAGIEGRGESVTVSEQMVMGLKYLADILNHINYEGDIKKYLDFSEKLKSNINKYAFNDENFYNGCFNDNGLWIFSGRDPDGEKRIYGVPNYYAVISGTAASENYKYILRAAEELKCDKGYRLFYPPLGEKPIDKVGRIASGDVPPFMGENANVYNHGSQGFLARALSVMGEGDKLFEVLKWIMPYDQTKHPTKKTLTPPYAIVNCYQQLPGFEHRGLMCFLTGSVAMAMRGVYEWMLGIKPCLDGLEISPCIPENMDNIKVQTEYLNKAYSLEIKGRKVFVNNKELTETRTDMINGKKVYFLPI
;
A
#
# COMPACT_ATOMS: atom_id res chain seq x y z
N MET A 1 -10.05 19.02 -16.24
CA MET A 1 -9.06 18.34 -15.39
C MET A 1 -9.29 18.83 -13.96
N TYR A 2 -9.33 17.97 -12.97
CA TYR A 2 -9.67 18.34 -11.58
C TYR A 2 -8.50 18.94 -10.79
N GLY A 3 -7.28 18.88 -11.35
CA GLY A 3 -6.06 19.36 -10.70
C GLY A 3 -4.82 19.08 -11.54
N LYS A 4 -3.67 19.24 -10.95
CA LYS A 4 -2.35 19.05 -11.56
C LYS A 4 -1.31 18.55 -10.54
N PHE A 5 -0.28 17.88 -11.03
CA PHE A 5 0.90 17.52 -10.23
C PHE A 5 1.72 18.76 -9.86
N ILE A 6 2.23 18.79 -8.63
CA ILE A 6 3.14 19.81 -8.14
C ILE A 6 4.56 19.32 -8.41
N LYS A 7 5.35 20.09 -9.15
CA LYS A 7 6.71 19.70 -9.57
C LYS A 7 7.65 19.47 -8.37
N ASP A 8 8.61 18.58 -8.57
CA ASP A 8 9.71 18.29 -7.66
C ASP A 8 9.30 17.78 -6.25
N THR A 9 8.10 17.21 -6.14
CA THR A 9 7.59 16.59 -4.91
C THR A 9 6.47 15.60 -5.24
N ALA A 10 6.11 14.70 -4.32
CA ALA A 10 4.91 13.88 -4.42
C ALA A 10 3.67 14.70 -4.01
N GLY A 11 3.45 15.81 -4.69
CA GLY A 11 2.37 16.75 -4.41
C GLY A 11 1.33 16.82 -5.53
N TYR A 12 0.07 17.09 -5.16
CA TYR A 12 -1.03 17.26 -6.10
C TYR A 12 -1.93 18.43 -5.70
N GLU A 13 -2.20 19.34 -6.65
CA GLU A 13 -3.11 20.47 -6.49
C GLU A 13 -4.46 20.13 -7.10
N ILE A 14 -5.54 20.33 -6.34
CA ILE A 14 -6.93 20.14 -6.74
C ILE A 14 -7.60 21.52 -6.78
N ASN A 15 -8.40 21.79 -7.79
CA ASN A 15 -9.01 23.10 -8.03
C ASN A 15 -10.54 23.12 -7.88
N THR A 16 -11.12 22.08 -7.28
CA THR A 16 -12.57 21.97 -7.06
C THR A 16 -12.85 21.01 -5.90
N PHE A 17 -13.92 21.29 -5.15
CA PHE A 17 -14.47 20.32 -4.19
C PHE A 17 -15.29 19.21 -4.87
N ASP A 18 -15.79 19.47 -6.10
CA ASP A 18 -16.63 18.54 -6.85
C ASP A 18 -15.80 17.52 -7.62
N LEU A 19 -15.28 16.54 -6.91
CA LEU A 19 -14.53 15.41 -7.46
C LEU A 19 -15.46 14.21 -7.70
N PRO A 20 -15.11 13.30 -8.62
CA PRO A 20 -15.90 12.10 -8.91
C PRO A 20 -15.97 11.10 -7.76
N ALA A 21 -15.04 11.18 -6.82
CA ALA A 21 -14.97 10.37 -5.60
C ALA A 21 -14.16 11.11 -4.52
N SER A 22 -14.04 10.50 -3.34
CA SER A 22 -13.08 10.94 -2.31
C SER A 22 -11.66 10.64 -2.82
N TRP A 23 -10.84 11.69 -2.95
CA TRP A 23 -9.44 11.58 -3.32
C TRP A 23 -8.57 11.75 -2.10
N GLU A 24 -8.23 10.63 -1.49
CA GLU A 24 -7.48 10.60 -0.25
C GLU A 24 -5.99 10.88 -0.45
N TYR A 25 -5.36 11.45 0.59
CA TYR A 25 -3.91 11.49 0.77
C TYR A 25 -3.59 11.00 2.18
N ILE A 26 -2.50 10.24 2.32
CA ILE A 26 -2.14 9.58 3.57
C ILE A 26 -0.93 10.28 4.18
N TYR A 27 -1.09 10.71 5.43
CA TYR A 27 -0.01 11.17 6.29
C TYR A 27 0.21 10.12 7.36
N GLU A 28 1.46 9.74 7.57
CA GLU A 28 1.80 8.75 8.58
C GLU A 28 3.16 9.04 9.21
N ASN A 29 3.33 8.60 10.41
CA ASN A 29 4.57 8.31 11.08
C ASN A 29 4.38 6.98 11.82
N LYS A 30 5.39 6.48 12.58
CA LYS A 30 5.24 5.19 13.26
C LYS A 30 4.16 5.19 14.35
N ASP A 31 3.76 6.37 14.83
CA ASP A 31 2.86 6.54 15.96
C ASP A 31 1.40 6.81 15.54
N ILE A 32 1.18 7.34 14.32
CA ILE A 32 -0.15 7.73 13.86
C ILE A 32 -0.27 7.70 12.32
N LEU A 33 -1.46 7.31 11.85
CA LEU A 33 -1.94 7.48 10.48
C LEU A 33 -3.06 8.49 10.45
N LEU A 34 -3.02 9.42 9.49
CA LEU A 34 -4.07 10.36 9.16
C LEU A 34 -4.41 10.26 7.68
N LYS A 35 -5.66 10.07 7.34
CA LYS A 35 -6.18 10.25 5.97
C LYS A 35 -6.93 11.56 5.86
N VAL A 36 -6.68 12.28 4.80
CA VAL A 36 -7.44 13.47 4.41
C VAL A 36 -8.00 13.30 3.00
N ASP A 37 -9.11 13.96 2.70
CA ASP A 37 -9.60 14.13 1.33
C ASP A 37 -9.96 15.59 1.05
N GLN A 38 -10.62 15.87 -0.07
CA GLN A 38 -11.04 17.22 -0.41
C GLN A 38 -11.99 17.85 0.62
N TYR A 39 -12.55 17.07 1.52
CA TYR A 39 -13.44 17.54 2.60
C TYR A 39 -12.77 17.52 3.97
N GLY A 40 -11.44 17.50 4.03
CA GLY A 40 -10.65 17.56 5.25
C GLY A 40 -10.28 16.19 5.84
N PRO A 41 -9.99 16.12 7.15
CA PRO A 41 -9.67 14.87 7.83
C PRO A 41 -10.78 13.81 7.70
N VAL A 42 -10.41 12.59 7.36
CA VAL A 42 -11.34 11.47 7.13
C VAL A 42 -11.23 10.42 8.22
N TYR A 43 -10.00 10.12 8.61
CA TYR A 43 -9.69 8.98 9.46
C TYR A 43 -8.35 9.21 10.15
N ALA A 44 -8.28 8.89 11.43
CA ALA A 44 -7.01 8.81 12.15
C ALA A 44 -6.97 7.60 13.07
N GLN A 45 -5.79 6.95 13.12
CA GLN A 45 -5.52 5.76 13.90
C GLN A 45 -4.13 5.86 14.53
N ALA A 46 -4.01 5.51 15.79
CA ALA A 46 -2.71 5.43 16.45
C ALA A 46 -2.05 4.06 16.24
N ASN A 47 -0.72 4.06 16.22
CA ASN A 47 0.16 2.88 16.07
C ASN A 47 -0.34 1.91 14.99
N PRO A 48 -0.47 2.34 13.73
CA PRO A 48 -0.97 1.49 12.67
C PRO A 48 0.00 0.32 12.35
N PRO A 49 -0.56 -0.83 11.91
CA PRO A 49 -1.96 -1.19 11.91
C PRO A 49 -2.38 -1.78 13.27
N GLY A 50 -3.62 -1.51 13.71
CA GLY A 50 -4.26 -2.32 14.73
C GLY A 50 -4.32 -1.77 16.14
N ASP A 51 -4.13 -0.48 16.35
CA ASP A 51 -4.35 0.19 17.64
C ASP A 51 -5.60 1.10 17.61
N ILE A 52 -5.68 2.06 18.48
CA ILE A 52 -6.87 2.89 18.70
C ILE A 52 -7.19 3.75 17.48
N MET A 53 -8.43 3.67 17.02
CA MET A 53 -9.02 4.62 16.10
C MET A 53 -9.34 5.92 16.86
N LEU A 54 -8.84 7.05 16.34
CA LEU A 54 -8.99 8.36 16.98
C LEU A 54 -10.24 9.08 16.51
N PHE A 55 -10.50 9.03 15.21
CA PHE A 55 -11.74 9.47 14.58
C PHE A 55 -11.92 8.81 13.21
N LYS A 56 -13.16 8.72 12.76
CA LYS A 56 -13.51 8.26 11.41
C LYS A 56 -14.72 9.02 10.86
N ARG A 57 -14.75 9.16 9.53
CA ARG A 57 -15.95 9.58 8.83
C ARG A 57 -16.78 8.34 8.46
N GLU A 58 -18.04 8.33 8.81
CA GLU A 58 -18.95 7.26 8.39
C GLU A 58 -19.19 7.31 6.86
N GLN A 59 -19.39 6.14 6.24
CA GLN A 59 -19.48 6.04 4.77
C GLN A 59 -20.57 6.90 4.14
N HIS A 60 -21.68 7.12 4.86
CA HIS A 60 -22.79 7.96 4.39
C HIS A 60 -22.56 9.47 4.61
N GLN A 61 -21.54 9.84 5.39
CA GLN A 61 -21.25 11.24 5.69
C GLN A 61 -20.37 11.86 4.60
N LYS A 62 -20.66 13.10 4.22
CA LYS A 62 -19.92 13.91 3.25
C LYS A 62 -19.16 15.06 3.90
N TYR A 63 -18.88 14.96 5.21
CA TYR A 63 -18.14 15.97 5.97
C TYR A 63 -17.07 15.30 6.84
N SER A 64 -16.05 16.07 7.18
CA SER A 64 -15.00 15.62 8.11
C SER A 64 -15.57 15.45 9.53
N PRO A 65 -15.10 14.52 10.33
CA PRO A 65 -15.36 14.50 11.77
C PRO A 65 -14.72 15.67 12.52
N TRP A 66 -13.76 16.36 11.91
CA TRP A 66 -13.07 17.53 12.42
C TRP A 66 -13.16 18.67 11.40
N PHE A 67 -14.00 19.67 11.68
CA PHE A 67 -14.16 20.82 10.84
C PHE A 67 -14.56 22.08 11.64
N ILE A 68 -14.53 23.22 10.99
CA ILE A 68 -14.94 24.51 11.57
C ILE A 68 -16.18 25.00 10.84
N ASN A 69 -17.26 25.15 11.59
CA ASN A 69 -18.47 25.80 11.09
C ASN A 69 -18.36 27.30 11.34
N ILE A 70 -18.69 28.09 10.34
CA ILE A 70 -18.57 29.54 10.35
C ILE A 70 -19.96 30.14 10.12
N THR A 71 -20.47 30.93 11.06
CA THR A 71 -21.72 31.64 10.90
C THR A 71 -21.43 33.12 10.72
N THR A 72 -21.96 33.71 9.65
CA THR A 72 -21.82 35.13 9.33
C THR A 72 -22.90 35.96 10.03
N ASP A 73 -22.78 37.26 10.02
CA ASP A 73 -23.78 38.21 10.51
C ASP A 73 -25.12 38.14 9.75
N ARG A 74 -25.15 37.55 8.56
CA ARG A 74 -26.36 37.22 7.79
C ARG A 74 -26.98 35.88 8.15
N ASN A 75 -26.50 35.22 9.21
CA ASN A 75 -26.86 33.84 9.60
C ASN A 75 -26.59 32.79 8.50
N GLU A 76 -25.68 33.06 7.58
CA GLU A 76 -25.20 32.06 6.64
C GLU A 76 -24.20 31.14 7.35
N SER A 77 -24.35 29.84 7.17
CA SER A 77 -23.45 28.84 7.74
C SER A 77 -22.61 28.17 6.65
N LEU A 78 -21.32 28.20 6.86
CA LEU A 78 -20.38 27.58 5.94
C LEU A 78 -19.33 26.80 6.72
N ALA A 79 -18.84 25.70 6.15
CA ALA A 79 -17.72 24.94 6.72
C ALA A 79 -16.40 25.34 6.01
N ASN A 80 -15.29 25.24 6.72
CA ASN A 80 -13.96 25.46 6.14
C ASN A 80 -13.55 24.39 5.11
N PHE A 81 -14.33 23.30 5.03
CA PHE A 81 -14.35 22.35 3.93
C PHE A 81 -15.74 22.37 3.33
N LEU A 82 -15.88 22.77 2.06
CA LEU A 82 -17.19 22.79 1.41
C LEU A 82 -17.72 21.38 1.17
N LYS A 83 -19.02 21.25 1.31
CA LYS A 83 -19.73 20.00 1.07
C LYS A 83 -20.25 19.93 -0.35
N PRO A 84 -20.24 18.77 -0.98
CA PRO A 84 -20.70 18.60 -2.34
C PRO A 84 -22.21 18.88 -2.53
N TYR A 85 -23.00 18.85 -1.45
CA TYR A 85 -24.45 19.08 -1.50
C TYR A 85 -24.87 20.47 -1.02
N ASN A 86 -23.95 21.33 -0.66
CA ASN A 86 -24.26 22.74 -0.38
C ASN A 86 -24.33 23.50 -1.71
N THR A 87 -25.51 23.52 -2.32
CA THR A 87 -25.77 24.17 -3.62
C THR A 87 -25.88 25.68 -3.54
N VAL A 88 -26.00 26.25 -2.34
CA VAL A 88 -26.21 27.70 -2.13
C VAL A 88 -24.90 28.45 -2.16
N ILE A 89 -23.84 27.87 -1.59
CA ILE A 89 -22.53 28.48 -1.49
C ILE A 89 -21.67 28.09 -2.70
N LYS A 90 -21.25 29.07 -3.49
CA LYS A 90 -20.30 28.88 -4.59
C LYS A 90 -18.95 29.45 -4.18
N PRO A 91 -17.95 28.56 -3.88
CA PRO A 91 -16.61 29.04 -3.59
C PRO A 91 -15.92 29.51 -4.86
N GLU A 92 -15.07 30.50 -4.71
CA GLU A 92 -14.18 30.99 -5.76
C GLU A 92 -12.72 30.59 -5.40
N ASN A 93 -11.90 30.49 -6.42
CA ASN A 93 -10.45 30.25 -6.26
C ASN A 93 -10.11 29.04 -5.35
N VAL A 94 -10.86 27.93 -5.52
CA VAL A 94 -10.60 26.70 -4.76
C VAL A 94 -9.22 26.16 -5.09
N LYS A 95 -8.42 25.94 -4.06
CA LYS A 95 -7.11 25.35 -4.14
C LYS A 95 -6.90 24.40 -2.96
N ILE A 96 -6.70 23.12 -3.25
CA ILE A 96 -6.36 22.11 -2.27
C ILE A 96 -5.01 21.54 -2.68
N GLU A 97 -4.04 21.55 -1.79
CA GLU A 97 -2.69 21.04 -2.06
C GLU A 97 -2.39 19.91 -1.09
N TYR A 98 -2.20 18.72 -1.62
CA TYR A 98 -1.59 17.61 -0.88
C TYR A 98 -0.09 17.63 -1.12
N LEU A 99 0.68 17.86 -0.06
CA LEU A 99 2.13 17.84 -0.04
C LEU A 99 2.60 16.76 0.94
N PRO A 100 3.77 16.17 0.78
CA PRO A 100 4.27 15.16 1.74
C PRO A 100 4.31 15.64 3.19
N GLU A 101 4.58 16.92 3.41
CA GLU A 101 4.67 17.52 4.73
C GLU A 101 3.34 18.00 5.31
N CYS A 102 2.35 18.41 4.49
CA CYS A 102 1.07 18.92 4.98
C CYS A 102 -0.02 18.94 3.90
N ALA A 103 -1.30 18.95 4.32
CA ALA A 103 -2.43 19.28 3.45
C ALA A 103 -2.82 20.76 3.63
N LYS A 104 -3.09 21.44 2.52
CA LYS A 104 -3.56 22.82 2.50
C LYS A 104 -4.87 22.95 1.74
N TYR A 105 -5.78 23.73 2.28
CA TYR A 105 -7.07 24.02 1.67
C TYR A 105 -7.26 25.52 1.66
N SER A 106 -7.65 26.08 0.53
CA SER A 106 -7.95 27.51 0.39
C SER A 106 -9.10 27.72 -0.57
N PHE A 107 -9.99 28.66 -0.24
CA PHE A 107 -11.01 29.16 -1.14
C PHE A 107 -11.51 30.53 -0.71
N GLN A 108 -12.26 31.20 -1.57
CA GLN A 108 -12.85 32.48 -1.29
C GLN A 108 -14.38 32.39 -1.29
N TYR A 109 -15.01 33.15 -0.41
CA TYR A 109 -16.46 33.29 -0.31
C TYR A 109 -16.83 34.63 0.34
N ASP A 110 -17.74 35.35 -0.26
CA ASP A 110 -18.32 36.60 0.27
C ASP A 110 -17.27 37.58 0.84
N GLY A 111 -16.22 37.86 0.08
CA GLY A 111 -15.14 38.76 0.53
C GLY A 111 -14.29 38.24 1.66
N MET A 112 -14.30 36.91 1.92
CA MET A 112 -13.42 36.24 2.84
C MET A 112 -12.54 35.27 2.09
N ARG A 113 -11.28 35.12 2.51
CA ARG A 113 -10.40 33.98 2.14
C ARG A 113 -10.25 33.10 3.36
N LEU A 114 -10.58 31.81 3.20
CA LEU A 114 -10.44 30.77 4.20
C LEU A 114 -9.25 29.90 3.82
N GLU A 115 -8.38 29.65 4.79
CA GLU A 115 -7.19 28.82 4.63
C GLU A 115 -7.14 27.83 5.78
N THR A 116 -6.89 26.56 5.47
CA THR A 116 -6.69 25.50 6.47
C THR A 116 -5.43 24.73 6.12
N GLU A 117 -4.58 24.50 7.11
CA GLU A 117 -3.43 23.64 6.98
C GLU A 117 -3.49 22.52 8.03
N ILE A 118 -3.25 21.28 7.59
CA ILE A 118 -3.24 20.09 8.45
C ILE A 118 -1.86 19.47 8.35
N PHE A 119 -1.22 19.30 9.49
CA PHE A 119 0.15 18.86 9.62
C PHE A 119 0.27 17.71 10.61
N LEU A 120 1.08 16.71 10.26
CA LEU A 120 1.41 15.59 11.12
C LEU A 120 2.92 15.62 11.39
N PRO A 121 3.36 15.84 12.65
CA PRO A 121 4.79 15.82 13.00
C PRO A 121 5.44 14.47 12.68
N ASP A 122 6.75 14.45 12.51
CA ASP A 122 7.52 13.24 12.20
C ASP A 122 7.50 12.19 13.33
N LYS A 123 7.20 12.61 14.56
CA LYS A 123 7.13 11.75 15.74
C LYS A 123 5.96 12.11 16.64
N GLY A 124 5.45 11.09 17.33
CA GLY A 124 4.33 11.17 18.25
C GLY A 124 2.98 11.14 17.56
N ALA A 125 1.98 10.66 18.27
CA ALA A 125 0.61 10.59 17.79
C ALA A 125 -0.07 11.95 17.95
N LYS A 126 0.26 12.90 17.07
CA LYS A 126 -0.21 14.29 17.11
C LYS A 126 -0.65 14.75 15.72
N ILE A 127 -1.72 15.52 15.65
CA ILE A 127 -2.22 16.20 14.45
C ILE A 127 -2.38 17.67 14.77
N VAL A 128 -1.74 18.54 14.00
CA VAL A 128 -1.84 20.00 14.14
C VAL A 128 -2.72 20.54 13.03
N TYR A 129 -3.66 21.39 13.41
CA TYR A 129 -4.67 21.97 12.53
C TYR A 129 -4.63 23.48 12.69
N LYS A 130 -4.27 24.19 11.63
CA LYS A 130 -4.27 25.65 11.58
C LYS A 130 -5.36 26.14 10.66
N PHE A 131 -6.14 27.08 11.14
CA PHE A 131 -7.23 27.71 10.39
C PHE A 131 -7.06 29.22 10.40
N LYS A 132 -7.21 29.83 9.24
CA LYS A 132 -7.08 31.27 9.08
C LYS A 132 -8.21 31.83 8.21
N ILE A 133 -8.75 32.98 8.61
CA ILE A 133 -9.66 33.80 7.79
C ILE A 133 -9.01 35.15 7.57
N THR A 134 -9.02 35.60 6.31
CA THR A 134 -8.66 36.95 5.92
C THR A 134 -9.92 37.66 5.36
N ASN A 135 -10.29 38.83 5.87
CA ASN A 135 -11.31 39.64 5.27
C ASN A 135 -10.72 40.38 4.06
N ILE A 136 -11.01 39.91 2.86
CA ILE A 136 -10.58 40.52 1.57
C ILE A 136 -11.63 41.47 0.98
N GLY A 137 -12.72 41.72 1.71
CA GLY A 137 -13.77 42.69 1.37
C GLY A 137 -13.47 44.08 1.87
N THR A 138 -14.46 44.99 1.69
CA THR A 138 -14.35 46.41 2.06
C THR A 138 -15.08 46.78 3.35
N GLU A 139 -15.86 45.86 3.91
CA GLU A 139 -16.66 46.05 5.13
C GLU A 139 -16.16 45.12 6.25
N ASN A 140 -16.45 45.54 7.51
CA ASN A 140 -16.18 44.72 8.66
C ASN A 140 -17.02 43.42 8.61
N LYS A 141 -16.45 42.30 9.02
CA LYS A 141 -17.14 41.00 9.13
C LYS A 141 -17.23 40.58 10.58
N LYS A 142 -18.45 40.32 11.07
CA LYS A 142 -18.67 39.69 12.38
C LYS A 142 -18.96 38.19 12.17
N LEU A 143 -18.17 37.34 12.78
CA LEU A 143 -18.21 35.90 12.54
C LEU A 143 -18.30 35.12 13.86
N LYS A 144 -19.10 34.06 13.88
CA LYS A 144 -18.99 33.00 14.89
C LYS A 144 -18.23 31.84 14.27
N ILE A 145 -17.16 31.44 14.93
CA ILE A 145 -16.27 30.37 14.51
C ILE A 145 -16.50 29.20 15.46
N ASN A 146 -17.01 28.09 14.95
CA ASN A 146 -17.38 26.91 15.73
C ASN A 146 -16.55 25.69 15.30
N PRO A 147 -15.33 25.54 15.82
CA PRO A 147 -14.56 24.30 15.64
C PRO A 147 -15.24 23.15 16.36
N GLN A 148 -15.23 21.98 15.74
CA GLN A 148 -15.78 20.76 16.33
C GLN A 148 -15.02 19.53 15.86
N LEU A 149 -14.76 18.62 16.79
CA LEU A 149 -14.23 17.30 16.53
C LEU A 149 -15.08 16.26 17.27
N VAL A 150 -15.55 15.25 16.56
CA VAL A 150 -16.17 14.06 17.15
C VAL A 150 -15.09 12.97 17.24
N PRO A 151 -14.57 12.71 18.45
CA PRO A 151 -13.61 11.62 18.62
C PRO A 151 -14.34 10.27 18.55
N TYR A 152 -13.63 9.27 18.04
CA TYR A 152 -14.10 7.90 17.97
C TYR A 152 -13.00 7.00 18.56
N LEU A 153 -12.90 7.01 19.89
CA LEU A 153 -11.88 6.25 20.60
C LEU A 153 -12.33 4.80 20.76
N ASN A 154 -11.84 3.94 19.87
CA ASN A 154 -12.19 2.54 19.83
C ASN A 154 -11.01 1.70 19.34
N ASP A 155 -10.98 0.42 19.72
CA ASP A 155 -10.03 -0.54 19.17
C ASP A 155 -10.26 -0.71 17.66
N ALA A 156 -9.26 -0.33 16.86
CA ALA A 156 -9.35 -0.36 15.41
C ALA A 156 -9.47 -1.78 14.83
N VAL A 157 -9.08 -2.80 15.62
CA VAL A 157 -9.07 -4.20 15.18
C VAL A 157 -10.38 -4.90 15.44
N ILE A 158 -11.05 -4.54 16.54
CA ILE A 158 -12.24 -5.28 17.04
C ILE A 158 -13.55 -4.55 16.71
N ALA A 159 -13.45 -3.32 16.21
CA ALA A 159 -14.60 -2.45 16.07
C ALA A 159 -15.70 -2.99 15.17
N PRO A 160 -16.86 -3.34 15.69
CA PRO A 160 -18.04 -2.63 15.25
C PRO A 160 -19.02 -2.29 16.36
N TRP A 161 -18.57 -2.12 17.57
CA TRP A 161 -19.49 -2.01 18.69
C TRP A 161 -19.48 -0.57 19.22
N ASP A 162 -20.55 0.16 19.01
CA ASP A 162 -20.81 1.51 19.57
C ASP A 162 -20.90 1.53 21.11
N LYS A 163 -20.39 0.49 21.77
CA LYS A 163 -20.43 0.34 23.21
C LYS A 163 -19.24 0.91 23.96
N TYR A 164 -18.21 1.36 23.24
CA TYR A 164 -17.02 1.91 23.89
C TYR A 164 -17.26 3.26 24.54
N ASP A 165 -18.30 4.00 24.15
CA ASP A 165 -18.70 5.22 24.84
C ASP A 165 -18.96 5.00 26.33
N TRP A 166 -19.38 3.81 26.70
CA TRP A 166 -19.56 3.43 28.10
C TRP A 166 -18.29 3.44 28.94
N TYR A 167 -17.15 3.42 28.30
CA TYR A 167 -15.84 3.39 28.94
C TYR A 167 -15.07 4.70 28.76
N LEU A 168 -15.71 5.75 28.21
CA LEU A 168 -15.10 7.06 28.05
C LEU A 168 -15.37 7.95 29.26
N ASP A 169 -14.30 8.55 29.78
CA ASP A 169 -14.35 9.64 30.77
C ASP A 169 -13.81 10.89 30.07
N THR A 170 -14.70 11.80 29.70
CA THR A 170 -14.34 13.04 28.99
C THR A 170 -14.40 14.23 29.92
N LYS A 171 -13.34 15.04 29.92
CA LYS A 171 -13.21 16.25 30.74
C LYS A 171 -12.85 17.44 29.86
N CYS A 172 -13.19 18.64 30.35
CA CYS A 172 -12.79 19.92 29.77
C CYS A 172 -12.17 20.79 30.86
N GLU A 173 -10.94 21.24 30.61
CA GLU A 173 -10.23 22.13 31.51
C GLU A 173 -9.89 23.43 30.76
N LYS A 174 -10.14 24.59 31.39
CA LYS A 174 -9.88 25.91 30.82
C LYS A 174 -8.76 26.61 31.60
N GLY A 175 -7.66 26.87 30.97
CA GLY A 175 -6.52 27.62 31.48
C GLY A 175 -6.03 28.62 30.42
N GLU A 176 -4.74 28.69 30.19
CA GLU A 176 -4.13 29.42 29.06
C GLU A 176 -4.64 28.87 27.73
N TYR A 177 -4.78 27.54 27.67
CA TYR A 177 -5.45 26.80 26.60
C TYR A 177 -6.70 26.12 27.14
N ILE A 178 -7.66 25.84 26.28
CA ILE A 178 -8.76 24.91 26.59
C ILE A 178 -8.35 23.51 26.17
N THR A 179 -8.46 22.57 27.09
CA THR A 179 -8.09 21.16 26.85
C THR A 179 -9.28 20.25 27.10
N PHE A 180 -9.67 19.51 26.06
CA PHE A 180 -10.54 18.36 26.21
C PHE A 180 -9.67 17.12 26.34
N SER A 181 -10.01 16.24 27.27
CA SER A 181 -9.37 14.94 27.43
C SER A 181 -10.42 13.85 27.47
N SER A 182 -10.25 12.81 26.65
CA SER A 182 -11.08 11.61 26.71
C SER A 182 -10.22 10.41 27.05
N GLU A 183 -10.42 9.87 28.24
CA GLU A 183 -9.75 8.68 28.72
C GLU A 183 -10.60 7.45 28.40
N LEU A 184 -10.03 6.52 27.59
CA LEU A 184 -10.61 5.21 27.37
C LEU A 184 -10.25 4.30 28.54
N LEU A 185 -11.22 4.04 29.40
CA LEU A 185 -11.08 3.09 30.48
C LEU A 185 -11.13 1.68 29.89
N SER A 186 -10.16 0.84 30.23
CA SER A 186 -9.97 -0.47 29.61
C SER A 186 -11.27 -1.30 29.58
N ALA A 187 -11.77 -1.55 28.40
CA ALA A 187 -12.85 -2.50 28.14
C ALA A 187 -12.34 -3.95 28.06
N ASN A 188 -11.04 -4.13 27.98
CA ASN A 188 -10.40 -5.43 27.79
C ASN A 188 -9.48 -5.74 28.95
N ALA A 189 -9.73 -6.85 29.67
CA ALA A 189 -8.95 -7.25 30.83
C ALA A 189 -7.45 -7.50 30.51
N GLU A 190 -7.12 -7.70 29.24
CA GLU A 190 -5.74 -7.92 28.78
C GLU A 190 -4.99 -6.60 28.47
N SER A 191 -5.69 -5.48 28.31
CA SER A 191 -5.09 -4.17 28.08
C SER A 191 -4.85 -3.45 29.40
N SER A 192 -3.62 -3.48 29.89
CA SER A 192 -3.25 -2.76 31.14
C SER A 192 -2.99 -1.27 30.93
N LYS A 193 -3.04 -0.74 29.72
CA LYS A 193 -2.76 0.66 29.41
C LYS A 193 -4.05 1.44 29.15
N ARG A 194 -4.32 2.40 30.02
CA ARG A 194 -5.31 3.45 29.74
C ARG A 194 -4.76 4.33 28.62
N ARG A 195 -5.62 4.71 27.67
CA ARG A 195 -5.29 5.60 26.56
C ARG A 195 -6.08 6.88 26.74
N CYS A 196 -5.44 8.00 26.53
CA CYS A 196 -6.08 9.30 26.67
C CYS A 196 -5.82 10.16 25.42
N ALA A 197 -6.90 10.61 24.78
CA ALA A 197 -6.83 11.58 23.71
C ALA A 197 -7.01 12.98 24.25
N TYR A 198 -6.25 13.93 23.73
CA TYR A 198 -6.27 15.33 24.11
C TYR A 198 -6.56 16.20 22.88
N PHE A 199 -7.52 17.11 23.02
CA PHE A 199 -7.77 18.16 22.05
C PHE A 199 -7.51 19.50 22.71
N VAL A 200 -6.56 20.26 22.20
CA VAL A 200 -6.10 21.52 22.78
C VAL A 200 -6.33 22.65 21.79
N SER A 201 -6.88 23.79 22.29
CA SER A 201 -7.12 24.97 21.47
C SER A 201 -6.83 26.25 22.27
N GLU A 202 -6.65 27.37 21.55
CA GLU A 202 -6.47 28.69 22.17
C GLU A 202 -7.71 29.16 22.88
N THR A 203 -7.57 29.98 23.93
CA THR A 203 -8.70 30.57 24.69
C THR A 203 -9.00 32.00 24.30
N LYS A 204 -8.14 32.64 23.50
CA LYS A 204 -8.37 34.01 23.02
C LYS A 204 -9.66 34.08 22.18
N ASP A 205 -10.56 35.02 22.48
CA ASP A 205 -11.86 35.22 21.83
C ASP A 205 -12.84 34.01 22.01
N LEU A 206 -12.54 33.03 22.87
CA LEU A 206 -13.41 31.89 23.18
C LEU A 206 -14.61 32.33 24.03
N THR A 207 -15.81 32.05 23.56
CA THR A 207 -17.09 32.43 24.20
C THR A 207 -17.81 31.24 24.83
N ALA A 208 -17.69 30.03 24.24
CA ALA A 208 -18.39 28.85 24.73
C ALA A 208 -17.69 27.52 24.39
N HIS A 209 -18.02 26.48 25.15
CA HIS A 209 -17.60 25.10 24.88
C HIS A 209 -18.70 24.08 25.25
N GLU A 210 -18.68 22.92 24.60
CA GLU A 210 -19.53 21.76 24.88
C GLU A 210 -18.76 20.46 24.70
N ILE A 211 -19.01 19.49 25.60
CA ILE A 211 -18.38 18.15 25.59
C ILE A 211 -19.38 17.03 25.28
N SER A 212 -20.69 17.28 25.40
CA SER A 212 -21.74 16.30 25.11
C SER A 212 -22.23 16.44 23.66
N LEU A 213 -22.04 15.38 22.87
CA LEU A 213 -22.49 15.34 21.49
C LEU A 213 -24.01 15.54 21.37
N GLU A 214 -24.80 14.88 22.24
CA GLU A 214 -26.26 14.97 22.25
C GLU A 214 -26.74 16.42 22.49
N LYS A 215 -26.16 17.11 23.47
CA LYS A 215 -26.51 18.51 23.79
C LYS A 215 -26.09 19.48 22.69
N TYR A 216 -24.92 19.24 22.10
CA TYR A 216 -24.41 20.08 21.01
C TYR A 216 -25.28 19.98 19.76
N ILE A 217 -25.66 18.76 19.37
CA ILE A 217 -26.48 18.51 18.18
C ILE A 217 -27.93 18.93 18.41
N GLY A 218 -28.50 18.59 19.58
CA GLY A 218 -29.91 18.83 19.91
C GLY A 218 -30.85 18.14 18.92
N LEU A 219 -31.76 18.89 18.33
CA LEU A 219 -32.67 18.42 17.27
C LEU A 219 -32.09 18.55 15.85
N GLY A 220 -30.89 19.11 15.73
CA GLY A 220 -30.20 19.32 14.47
C GLY A 220 -29.36 18.13 14.01
N ASP A 221 -28.33 18.43 13.27
CA ASP A 221 -27.27 17.51 12.86
C ASP A 221 -25.88 18.15 13.05
N MET A 222 -24.81 17.42 12.77
CA MET A 222 -23.44 17.94 12.92
C MET A 222 -23.16 19.18 12.08
N LEU A 223 -23.94 19.43 11.06
CA LEU A 223 -23.77 20.56 10.13
C LEU A 223 -24.60 21.75 10.55
N HIS A 224 -25.72 21.51 11.17
CA HIS A 224 -26.69 22.48 11.66
C HIS A 224 -27.07 22.09 13.10
N PRO A 225 -26.09 22.06 14.03
CA PRO A 225 -26.38 21.74 15.42
C PRO A 225 -27.16 22.89 16.08
N ASP A 226 -27.98 22.54 17.06
CA ASP A 226 -28.65 23.56 17.90
C ASP A 226 -27.66 24.41 18.70
N ARG A 227 -26.42 23.91 18.86
CA ARG A 227 -25.32 24.57 19.59
C ARG A 227 -25.70 24.97 21.01
N LYS A 228 -26.27 24.04 21.73
CA LYS A 228 -26.56 24.26 23.13
C LYS A 228 -25.28 24.05 23.93
N TYR A 229 -24.64 25.13 24.32
CA TYR A 229 -23.45 25.13 25.16
C TYR A 229 -23.84 25.09 26.64
N THR A 230 -23.57 23.98 27.34
CA THR A 230 -23.88 23.83 28.75
C THR A 230 -22.68 24.10 29.66
N HIS A 231 -21.50 24.23 29.10
CA HIS A 231 -20.22 24.43 29.79
C HIS A 231 -19.92 23.34 30.82
N GLU A 232 -20.34 22.10 30.55
CA GLU A 232 -20.00 20.96 31.40
C GLU A 232 -18.48 20.71 31.33
N GLU A 233 -17.93 20.43 32.51
CA GLU A 233 -16.51 20.13 32.67
C GLU A 233 -16.20 18.64 32.62
N ARG A 234 -17.22 17.77 32.72
CA ARG A 234 -17.04 16.32 32.68
C ARG A 234 -18.33 15.60 32.29
N ILE A 235 -18.18 14.62 31.39
CA ILE A 235 -19.19 13.59 31.10
C ILE A 235 -18.56 12.21 31.21
N TYR A 236 -19.38 11.21 31.54
CA TYR A 236 -18.96 9.82 31.66
C TYR A 236 -19.95 8.92 30.93
N ALA A 237 -19.45 7.96 30.17
CA ALA A 237 -20.25 6.97 29.45
C ALA A 237 -21.26 7.56 28.45
N TYR A 238 -20.92 8.69 27.83
CA TYR A 238 -21.69 9.36 26.77
C TYR A 238 -20.81 9.71 25.60
N PRO A 239 -21.38 9.75 24.36
CA PRO A 239 -20.64 10.19 23.16
C PRO A 239 -20.12 11.62 23.33
N PRO A 240 -18.80 11.84 23.25
CA PRO A 240 -18.22 13.16 23.37
C PRO A 240 -18.21 13.94 22.07
N VAL A 241 -18.17 15.28 22.19
CA VAL A 241 -17.75 16.21 21.16
C VAL A 241 -16.78 17.22 21.78
N TYR A 242 -15.79 17.65 21.03
CA TYR A 242 -14.95 18.78 21.41
C TYR A 242 -15.40 19.98 20.58
N ALA A 243 -16.39 20.70 21.10
CA ALA A 243 -17.02 21.83 20.41
C ALA A 243 -16.70 23.15 21.10
N LEU A 244 -16.34 24.16 20.31
CA LEU A 244 -15.95 25.48 20.77
C LEU A 244 -16.71 26.55 20.00
N GLU A 245 -16.87 27.73 20.59
CA GLU A 245 -17.36 28.93 19.92
C GLU A 245 -16.42 30.10 20.17
N TYR A 246 -16.01 30.78 19.10
CA TYR A 246 -15.26 32.03 19.12
C TYR A 246 -16.08 33.12 18.43
N GLU A 247 -15.99 34.36 18.90
CA GLU A 247 -16.53 35.51 18.18
C GLU A 247 -15.39 36.36 17.62
N TRP A 248 -15.38 36.50 16.30
CA TRP A 248 -14.39 37.29 15.59
C TRP A 248 -15.01 38.52 14.90
N LEU A 249 -14.36 39.66 15.06
CA LEU A 249 -14.59 40.87 14.25
C LEU A 249 -13.35 41.10 13.40
N LEU A 250 -13.53 41.17 12.08
CA LEU A 250 -12.45 41.35 11.12
C LEU A 250 -12.68 42.62 10.31
N SER A 251 -11.80 43.60 10.44
CA SER A 251 -11.73 44.77 9.58
C SER A 251 -11.25 44.41 8.17
N PRO A 252 -11.44 45.25 7.16
CA PRO A 252 -10.85 45.02 5.83
C PRO A 252 -9.34 44.75 5.88
N ASN A 253 -8.90 43.70 5.20
CA ASN A 253 -7.53 43.18 5.18
C ASN A 253 -7.02 42.63 6.52
N GLU A 254 -7.84 42.54 7.56
CA GLU A 254 -7.49 41.87 8.80
C GLU A 254 -7.58 40.35 8.64
N GLU A 255 -6.65 39.64 9.30
CA GLU A 255 -6.66 38.19 9.40
C GLU A 255 -6.69 37.74 10.85
N LYS A 256 -7.34 36.62 11.12
CA LYS A 256 -7.28 35.90 12.39
C LYS A 256 -7.00 34.42 12.12
N GLU A 257 -6.21 33.84 13.02
CA GLU A 257 -5.79 32.45 12.97
C GLU A 257 -6.21 31.73 14.25
N LEU A 258 -6.47 30.42 14.12
CA LEU A 258 -6.77 29.51 15.21
C LEU A 258 -5.94 28.24 15.02
N THR A 259 -5.19 27.88 16.05
CA THR A 259 -4.45 26.63 16.10
C THR A 259 -5.16 25.63 17.01
N GLN A 260 -5.24 24.38 16.60
CA GLN A 260 -5.76 23.26 17.35
C GLN A 260 -4.81 22.06 17.24
N VAL A 261 -4.65 21.29 18.31
CA VAL A 261 -3.85 20.08 18.31
C VAL A 261 -4.66 18.93 18.89
N TYR A 262 -4.68 17.81 18.17
CA TYR A 262 -5.23 16.55 18.65
C TYR A 262 -4.11 15.54 18.87
N ALA A 263 -4.02 14.98 20.05
CA ALA A 263 -2.91 14.10 20.43
C ALA A 263 -3.40 12.88 21.23
N LEU A 264 -2.64 11.78 21.20
CA LEU A 264 -2.89 10.60 22.03
C LEU A 264 -1.74 10.40 23.02
N ASP A 265 -2.12 10.06 24.27
CA ASP A 265 -1.24 9.69 25.41
C ASP A 265 -0.22 10.77 25.85
N ASN A 266 -0.19 11.91 25.19
CA ASN A 266 0.70 13.01 25.54
C ASN A 266 0.04 14.36 25.24
N ASN A 267 -0.16 15.17 26.29
CA ASN A 267 -0.75 16.51 26.20
C ASN A 267 0.31 17.64 26.07
N ASP A 268 1.59 17.30 25.95
CA ASP A 268 2.66 18.26 25.69
C ASP A 268 2.65 18.68 24.22
N VAL A 269 1.78 19.64 23.92
CA VAL A 269 1.47 20.10 22.56
C VAL A 269 1.53 21.62 22.43
N THR A 270 1.80 22.35 23.53
CA THR A 270 1.72 23.81 23.55
C THR A 270 2.75 24.50 22.66
N ASP A 271 3.88 23.85 22.39
CA ASP A 271 4.89 24.37 21.48
C ASP A 271 4.36 24.57 20.05
N TYR A 272 3.33 23.81 19.64
CA TYR A 272 2.74 23.97 18.28
C TYR A 272 1.92 25.25 18.11
N PHE A 273 1.62 25.97 19.18
CA PHE A 273 1.00 27.29 19.14
C PHE A 273 2.04 28.39 18.85
N ASP A 274 3.33 28.09 19.04
CA ASP A 274 4.42 28.92 18.55
C ASP A 274 4.66 28.70 17.05
N ASN A 275 4.64 29.79 16.29
CA ASN A 275 4.72 29.71 14.83
C ASN A 275 6.11 29.31 14.33
N GLU A 276 7.18 29.67 15.04
CA GLU A 276 8.55 29.30 14.66
C GLU A 276 8.77 27.79 14.89
N HIS A 277 8.31 27.27 16.02
CA HIS A 277 8.34 25.85 16.30
C HIS A 277 7.54 25.05 15.25
N TYR A 278 6.33 25.47 14.94
CA TYR A 278 5.48 24.84 13.92
C TYR A 278 6.17 24.78 12.55
N ILE A 279 6.71 25.91 12.07
CA ILE A 279 7.43 25.98 10.80
C ILE A 279 8.69 25.09 10.82
N GLY A 280 9.41 25.07 11.94
CA GLY A 280 10.56 24.20 12.14
C GLY A 280 10.20 22.72 11.97
N LYS A 281 9.17 22.25 12.66
CA LYS A 281 8.71 20.85 12.60
C LYS A 281 8.20 20.45 11.21
N LYS A 282 7.52 21.34 10.51
CA LYS A 282 7.10 21.10 9.12
C LYS A 282 8.31 21.00 8.18
N SER A 283 9.33 21.81 8.40
CA SER A 283 10.57 21.75 7.62
C SER A 283 11.35 20.47 7.88
N GLU A 284 11.41 19.99 9.13
CA GLU A 284 12.01 18.69 9.49
C GLU A 284 11.33 17.56 8.70
N ARG A 285 10.00 17.53 8.68
CA ARG A 285 9.22 16.53 7.93
C ARG A 285 9.50 16.60 6.42
N LYS A 286 9.59 17.80 5.86
CA LYS A 286 9.96 17.98 4.45
C LYS A 286 11.32 17.35 4.13
N VAL A 287 12.32 17.53 4.99
CA VAL A 287 13.67 16.96 4.82
C VAL A 287 13.61 15.41 4.76
N VAL A 288 12.76 14.78 5.55
CA VAL A 288 12.58 13.31 5.50
C VAL A 288 12.15 12.86 4.10
N PHE A 289 11.17 13.52 3.50
CA PHE A 289 10.69 13.19 2.16
C PHE A 289 11.69 13.58 1.06
N ASP A 290 12.35 14.73 1.19
CA ASP A 290 13.41 15.12 0.25
C ASP A 290 14.53 14.05 0.21
N LYS A 291 14.87 13.47 1.37
CA LYS A 291 15.82 12.36 1.47
C LYS A 291 15.27 11.08 0.80
N LEU A 292 14.01 10.74 1.02
CA LEU A 292 13.37 9.60 0.36
C LEU A 292 13.44 9.73 -1.18
N PHE A 293 13.10 10.91 -1.71
CA PHE A 293 13.06 11.17 -3.14
C PHE A 293 14.44 11.34 -3.77
N SER A 294 15.49 11.58 -3.00
CA SER A 294 16.87 11.76 -3.51
C SER A 294 17.65 10.46 -3.66
N LYS A 295 17.24 9.37 -3.00
CA LYS A 295 17.99 8.09 -3.00
C LYS A 295 18.14 7.51 -4.41
N ASN A 296 17.07 7.57 -5.18
CA ASN A 296 17.06 7.06 -6.54
C ASN A 296 16.44 8.10 -7.46
N ARG A 297 17.14 8.42 -8.55
CA ARG A 297 16.69 9.39 -9.55
C ARG A 297 16.90 8.84 -10.94
N ILE A 298 15.88 8.87 -11.75
CA ILE A 298 15.93 8.44 -13.14
C ILE A 298 15.64 9.61 -14.09
N GLN A 299 16.25 9.60 -15.23
CA GLN A 299 16.04 10.50 -16.36
C GLN A 299 16.02 9.67 -17.64
N THR A 300 14.83 9.37 -18.14
CA THR A 300 14.63 8.56 -19.35
C THR A 300 14.40 9.41 -20.59
N GLY A 301 14.06 10.69 -20.39
CA GLY A 301 13.60 11.60 -21.42
C GLY A 301 12.07 11.71 -21.51
N ASP A 302 11.30 10.77 -20.95
CA ASP A 302 9.86 10.91 -20.71
C ASP A 302 9.65 11.61 -19.36
N THR A 303 9.45 12.93 -19.40
CA THR A 303 9.42 13.77 -18.18
C THR A 303 8.27 13.46 -17.25
N GLU A 304 7.12 12.99 -17.73
CA GLU A 304 5.97 12.62 -16.91
C GLU A 304 6.23 11.27 -16.22
N PHE A 305 6.78 10.31 -16.95
CA PHE A 305 7.21 9.04 -16.40
C PHE A 305 8.30 9.24 -15.33
N ASP A 306 9.34 10.02 -15.65
CA ASP A 306 10.44 10.33 -14.73
C ASP A 306 9.93 10.98 -13.44
N TYR A 307 9.02 11.95 -13.57
CA TYR A 307 8.41 12.60 -12.41
C TYR A 307 7.64 11.60 -11.55
N TYR A 308 6.78 10.77 -12.16
CA TYR A 308 5.97 9.81 -11.43
C TYR A 308 6.84 8.74 -10.74
N ALA A 309 7.85 8.22 -11.44
CA ALA A 309 8.77 7.22 -10.92
C ALA A 309 9.66 7.77 -9.79
N ASN A 310 10.09 9.03 -9.87
CA ASN A 310 10.97 9.64 -8.88
C ASN A 310 10.26 10.09 -7.59
N TYR A 311 8.95 10.35 -7.62
CA TYR A 311 8.23 10.92 -6.48
C TYR A 311 7.06 10.07 -6.01
N TRP A 312 6.16 9.69 -6.90
CA TRP A 312 4.91 9.04 -6.51
C TRP A 312 5.04 7.54 -6.22
N ILE A 313 5.89 6.82 -6.96
CA ILE A 313 6.17 5.42 -6.64
C ILE A 313 6.84 5.29 -5.27
N PRO A 314 7.93 6.03 -4.93
CA PRO A 314 8.52 5.99 -3.60
C PRO A 314 7.54 6.41 -2.49
N MET A 315 6.71 7.43 -2.73
CA MET A 315 5.72 7.90 -1.74
C MET A 315 4.68 6.83 -1.45
N GLN A 316 4.05 6.25 -2.48
CA GLN A 316 3.04 5.21 -2.28
C GLN A 316 3.66 3.92 -1.74
N MET A 317 4.91 3.59 -2.10
CA MET A 317 5.63 2.44 -1.54
C MET A 317 5.88 2.62 -0.05
N ASN A 318 6.23 3.84 0.39
CA ASN A 318 6.36 4.17 1.81
C ASN A 318 5.03 3.94 2.55
N TRP A 319 3.89 4.35 2.01
CA TRP A 319 2.59 4.09 2.62
C TRP A 319 2.30 2.59 2.79
N VAL A 320 2.55 1.79 1.74
CA VAL A 320 2.31 0.35 1.78
C VAL A 320 3.22 -0.33 2.79
N ALA A 321 4.50 0.02 2.84
CA ALA A 321 5.44 -0.57 3.79
C ALA A 321 5.09 -0.24 5.24
N SER A 322 4.71 1.02 5.53
CA SER A 322 4.36 1.46 6.89
C SER A 322 3.01 0.89 7.36
N LEU A 323 2.02 0.78 6.47
CA LEU A 323 0.62 0.53 6.82
C LEU A 323 0.12 -0.85 6.40
N ASP A 324 0.98 -1.65 5.75
CA ASP A 324 0.56 -2.84 5.02
C ASP A 324 -0.50 -2.49 3.95
N ARG A 325 -1.15 -3.49 3.40
CA ARG A 325 -2.19 -3.27 2.38
C ARG A 325 -3.55 -2.88 2.97
N GLY A 326 -3.57 -2.45 4.23
CA GLY A 326 -4.78 -1.96 4.90
C GLY A 326 -5.86 -3.03 5.12
N TRP A 327 -5.46 -4.27 5.37
CA TRP A 327 -6.38 -5.36 5.66
C TRP A 327 -7.20 -5.06 6.92
N PRO A 328 -8.53 -5.18 6.88
CA PRO A 328 -9.38 -4.89 8.04
C PRO A 328 -9.19 -5.87 9.20
N THR A 329 -8.43 -6.92 9.00
CA THR A 329 -8.09 -7.93 10.01
C THR A 329 -7.01 -7.47 10.99
N GLY A 330 -6.25 -6.40 10.68
CA GLY A 330 -5.06 -5.99 11.44
C GLY A 330 -3.87 -6.95 11.29
N MET A 331 -3.98 -7.93 10.42
CA MET A 331 -2.92 -8.88 10.08
C MET A 331 -2.21 -8.46 8.80
N ARG A 332 -0.94 -8.89 8.65
CA ARG A 332 -0.15 -8.71 7.42
C ARG A 332 -0.17 -9.98 6.59
N GLY A 333 -0.36 -9.86 5.28
CA GLY A 333 -0.21 -11.00 4.37
C GLY A 333 1.25 -11.43 4.25
N THR A 334 1.55 -12.71 4.42
CA THR A 334 2.93 -13.22 4.33
C THR A 334 3.53 -12.97 2.95
N ARG A 335 2.85 -13.40 1.89
CA ARG A 335 3.29 -13.13 0.51
C ARG A 335 3.28 -11.63 0.18
N ASP A 336 2.33 -10.88 0.77
CA ASP A 336 2.18 -9.45 0.55
C ASP A 336 3.39 -8.71 1.11
N SER A 337 3.72 -8.95 2.38
CA SER A 337 4.91 -8.38 3.01
C SER A 337 6.20 -8.79 2.27
N ALA A 338 6.32 -10.05 1.86
CA ALA A 338 7.52 -10.50 1.15
C ALA A 338 7.75 -9.73 -0.16
N GLN A 339 6.70 -9.47 -0.93
CA GLN A 339 6.80 -8.73 -2.20
C GLN A 339 7.00 -7.23 -1.98
N ASP A 340 6.29 -6.64 -1.01
CA ASP A 340 6.33 -5.21 -0.73
C ASP A 340 7.70 -4.82 -0.17
N TYR A 341 8.25 -5.60 0.77
CA TYR A 341 9.58 -5.33 1.32
C TYR A 341 10.71 -5.65 0.32
N ALA A 342 10.53 -6.62 -0.58
CA ALA A 342 11.47 -6.83 -1.68
C ALA A 342 11.56 -5.61 -2.64
N ALA A 343 10.47 -4.87 -2.79
CA ALA A 343 10.46 -3.61 -3.54
C ALA A 343 11.02 -2.43 -2.71
N LEU A 344 10.66 -2.37 -1.42
CA LEU A 344 11.10 -1.30 -0.52
C LEU A 344 12.63 -1.25 -0.37
N LEU A 345 13.34 -2.38 -0.51
CA LEU A 345 14.80 -2.46 -0.45
C LEU A 345 15.51 -1.47 -1.39
N TYR A 346 14.85 -1.00 -2.44
CA TYR A 346 15.39 0.04 -3.32
C TYR A 346 15.39 1.45 -2.67
N THR A 347 14.56 1.70 -1.66
CA THR A 347 14.44 3.00 -0.99
C THR A 347 14.75 2.95 0.50
N ASP A 348 14.36 1.87 1.19
CA ASP A 348 14.63 1.68 2.62
C ASP A 348 14.95 0.20 2.93
N THR A 349 16.14 -0.05 3.42
CA THR A 349 16.58 -1.38 3.86
C THR A 349 16.39 -1.61 5.36
N SER A 350 16.20 -0.52 6.13
CA SER A 350 16.28 -0.55 7.61
C SER A 350 15.11 -1.28 8.28
N SER A 351 13.92 -1.18 7.69
CA SER A 351 12.69 -1.79 8.25
C SER A 351 12.55 -3.28 7.89
N CYS A 352 13.26 -3.75 6.87
CA CYS A 352 13.08 -5.10 6.32
C CYS A 352 13.49 -6.21 7.30
N LYS A 353 14.56 -6.02 8.07
CA LYS A 353 15.04 -7.01 9.05
C LYS A 353 13.97 -7.38 10.07
N ASN A 354 13.33 -6.38 10.67
CA ASN A 354 12.29 -6.62 11.68
C ASN A 354 11.08 -7.38 11.11
N ILE A 355 10.70 -7.08 9.88
CA ILE A 355 9.61 -7.81 9.21
C ILE A 355 9.99 -9.26 8.94
N ILE A 356 11.20 -9.53 8.49
CA ILE A 356 11.71 -10.90 8.29
C ILE A 356 11.64 -11.68 9.61
N LEU A 357 12.14 -11.12 10.71
CA LEU A 357 12.14 -11.80 12.01
C LEU A 357 10.70 -12.04 12.51
N THR A 358 9.80 -11.06 12.36
CA THR A 358 8.38 -11.21 12.72
C THR A 358 7.68 -12.29 11.86
N MET A 359 7.99 -12.37 10.56
CA MET A 359 7.46 -13.41 9.70
C MET A 359 7.92 -14.81 10.15
N LEU A 360 9.20 -14.93 10.55
CA LEU A 360 9.80 -16.20 10.97
C LEU A 360 9.28 -16.69 12.32
N GLU A 361 9.04 -15.83 13.30
CA GLU A 361 8.42 -16.25 14.56
C GLU A 361 6.95 -16.68 14.38
N CYS A 362 6.33 -16.30 13.25
CA CYS A 362 5.00 -16.76 12.85
C CYS A 362 5.04 -17.98 11.91
N GLN A 363 6.21 -18.51 11.58
CA GLN A 363 6.39 -19.73 10.80
C GLN A 363 6.18 -20.97 11.67
N ARG A 364 5.55 -22.02 11.15
CA ARG A 364 5.44 -23.33 11.83
C ARG A 364 6.73 -24.11 11.74
N SER A 365 6.97 -24.96 12.73
CA SER A 365 8.18 -25.81 12.80
C SER A 365 8.33 -26.80 11.63
N ASP A 366 7.25 -27.09 10.90
CA ASP A 366 7.30 -27.85 9.65
C ASP A 366 7.72 -27.01 8.41
N GLY A 367 7.96 -25.72 8.59
CA GLY A 367 8.39 -24.79 7.54
C GLY A 367 7.25 -24.02 6.87
N TRP A 368 5.98 -24.39 7.07
CA TRP A 368 4.86 -23.68 6.51
C TRP A 368 4.69 -22.28 7.12
N MET A 369 4.32 -21.31 6.30
CA MET A 369 4.07 -19.92 6.70
C MET A 369 2.57 -19.58 6.59
N PRO A 370 1.98 -18.85 7.57
CA PRO A 370 0.56 -18.52 7.56
C PRO A 370 0.20 -17.62 6.38
N ARG A 371 -1.05 -17.69 5.93
CA ARG A 371 -1.56 -16.78 4.89
C ARG A 371 -1.44 -15.32 5.31
N GLN A 372 -1.86 -15.03 6.56
CA GLN A 372 -1.64 -13.73 7.19
C GLN A 372 -1.10 -13.93 8.60
N TYR A 373 -0.16 -13.11 9.01
CA TYR A 373 0.44 -13.12 10.35
C TYR A 373 0.12 -11.83 11.10
N ALA A 374 0.11 -11.89 12.42
CA ALA A 374 -0.09 -10.70 13.24
C ALA A 374 1.14 -9.78 13.18
N ALA A 375 0.92 -8.49 12.97
CA ALA A 375 1.99 -7.49 13.01
C ALA A 375 2.71 -7.43 14.38
N THR A 376 2.04 -7.89 15.45
CA THR A 376 2.56 -8.00 16.81
C THR A 376 3.33 -9.28 17.10
N GLY A 377 3.55 -10.12 16.08
CA GLY A 377 4.30 -11.37 16.20
C GLY A 377 3.45 -12.58 16.60
N LYS A 378 4.10 -13.67 16.99
CA LYS A 378 3.50 -15.00 17.16
C LYS A 378 2.32 -15.07 18.13
N ASN A 379 2.26 -14.20 19.12
CA ASN A 379 1.18 -14.18 20.13
C ASN A 379 -0.10 -13.48 19.67
N GLY A 380 -0.10 -12.91 18.46
CA GLY A 380 -1.27 -12.28 17.88
C GLY A 380 -2.22 -13.26 17.18
N LYS A 381 -3.22 -12.72 16.49
CA LYS A 381 -4.12 -13.53 15.66
C LYS A 381 -3.51 -13.74 14.26
N HIS A 382 -3.67 -14.94 13.72
CA HIS A 382 -3.16 -15.33 12.40
C HIS A 382 -4.28 -15.94 11.55
N ASP A 383 -4.19 -15.76 10.24
CA ASP A 383 -4.97 -16.53 9.27
C ASP A 383 -4.19 -17.79 8.89
N LEU A 384 -4.62 -18.91 9.45
CA LEU A 384 -3.95 -20.21 9.30
C LEU A 384 -4.56 -21.08 8.18
N ARG A 385 -5.34 -20.49 7.26
CA ARG A 385 -5.81 -21.22 6.08
C ARG A 385 -4.60 -21.71 5.26
N GLY A 386 -4.67 -22.93 4.77
CA GLY A 386 -3.57 -23.66 4.16
C GLY A 386 -3.15 -23.14 2.77
N HIS A 387 -2.92 -21.83 2.61
CA HIS A 387 -2.30 -21.25 1.43
C HIS A 387 -0.82 -21.62 1.40
N VAL A 388 -0.31 -21.85 0.21
CA VAL A 388 1.03 -22.46 0.07
C VAL A 388 2.06 -21.56 -0.61
N ASP A 389 1.74 -20.34 -0.97
CA ASP A 389 2.66 -19.45 -1.69
C ASP A 389 3.54 -18.57 -0.78
N GLY A 390 3.21 -18.45 0.52
CA GLY A 390 3.92 -17.56 1.45
C GLY A 390 5.41 -17.84 1.54
N GLY A 391 5.82 -19.09 1.73
CA GLY A 391 7.24 -19.47 1.83
C GLY A 391 8.00 -19.29 0.51
N ALA A 392 7.35 -19.48 -0.63
CA ALA A 392 7.97 -19.27 -1.95
C ALA A 392 8.36 -17.80 -2.17
N PHE A 393 7.48 -16.85 -1.78
CA PHE A 393 7.80 -15.43 -1.80
C PHE A 393 8.81 -15.02 -0.73
N PHE A 394 8.76 -15.67 0.43
CA PHE A 394 9.69 -15.38 1.52
C PHE A 394 11.15 -15.70 1.15
N VAL A 395 11.43 -16.81 0.48
CA VAL A 395 12.81 -17.15 0.07
C VAL A 395 13.37 -16.13 -0.93
N GLU A 396 12.54 -15.59 -1.83
CA GLU A 396 12.95 -14.48 -2.71
C GLU A 396 13.26 -13.21 -1.90
N LEU A 397 12.44 -12.87 -0.89
CA LEU A 397 12.69 -11.75 0.00
C LEU A 397 14.04 -11.90 0.73
N MET A 398 14.32 -13.07 1.30
CA MET A 398 15.58 -13.32 2.01
C MET A 398 16.80 -13.15 1.10
N TRP A 399 16.76 -13.71 -0.10
CA TRP A 399 17.84 -13.54 -1.06
C TRP A 399 18.05 -12.07 -1.43
N LYS A 400 16.96 -11.34 -1.68
CA LYS A 400 17.01 -9.89 -1.98
C LYS A 400 17.51 -9.06 -0.80
N TYR A 401 17.06 -9.37 0.41
CA TYR A 401 17.53 -8.68 1.62
C TYR A 401 19.04 -8.82 1.76
N LEU A 402 19.56 -10.05 1.71
CA LEU A 402 21.00 -10.31 1.78
C LEU A 402 21.77 -9.63 0.64
N SER A 403 21.20 -9.62 -0.56
CA SER A 403 21.79 -8.97 -1.73
C SER A 403 21.90 -7.45 -1.57
N HIS A 404 20.86 -6.81 -0.99
CA HIS A 404 20.82 -5.34 -0.80
C HIS A 404 21.63 -4.86 0.42
N THR A 405 21.73 -5.67 1.47
CA THR A 405 22.28 -5.24 2.77
C THR A 405 23.62 -5.82 3.12
N ARG A 406 23.95 -7.02 2.63
CA ARG A 406 25.11 -7.84 3.08
C ARG A 406 25.02 -8.20 4.57
N ASP A 407 23.85 -8.11 5.19
CA ASP A 407 23.64 -8.52 6.60
C ASP A 407 23.51 -10.04 6.70
N PHE A 408 24.63 -10.76 6.50
CA PHE A 408 24.65 -12.22 6.65
C PHE A 408 24.55 -12.66 8.11
N GLU A 409 24.81 -11.76 9.07
CA GLU A 409 24.67 -12.06 10.50
C GLU A 409 23.21 -12.37 10.89
N ILE A 410 22.24 -11.86 10.16
CA ILE A 410 20.83 -12.22 10.37
C ILE A 410 20.62 -13.74 10.33
N LEU A 411 21.38 -14.46 9.52
CA LEU A 411 21.24 -15.91 9.37
C LEU A 411 21.58 -16.69 10.65
N ASN A 412 22.34 -16.08 11.55
CA ASN A 412 22.73 -16.63 12.87
C ASN A 412 21.75 -16.21 13.98
N GLU A 413 20.87 -15.25 13.73
CA GLU A 413 19.87 -14.85 14.74
C GLU A 413 18.89 -15.99 14.99
N GLU A 414 18.44 -16.10 16.25
CA GLU A 414 17.53 -17.16 16.68
C GLU A 414 16.13 -16.61 16.92
N THR A 415 15.12 -17.29 16.41
CA THR A 415 13.71 -17.00 16.67
C THR A 415 12.92 -18.26 16.99
N GLU A 416 11.77 -18.11 17.63
CA GLU A 416 10.86 -19.20 17.97
C GLU A 416 9.99 -19.57 16.75
N TRP A 417 9.32 -20.70 16.83
CA TRP A 417 8.29 -21.13 15.87
C TRP A 417 6.90 -20.73 16.38
N LEU A 418 5.95 -20.57 15.48
CA LEU A 418 4.54 -20.32 15.84
C LEU A 418 3.97 -21.40 16.78
N ASP A 419 4.33 -22.65 16.53
CA ASP A 419 3.83 -23.86 17.24
C ASP A 419 4.82 -24.43 18.26
N SER A 420 5.93 -23.74 18.56
CA SER A 420 6.96 -24.17 19.48
C SER A 420 7.71 -23.00 20.11
N THR A 421 8.16 -23.18 21.36
CA THR A 421 9.06 -22.25 22.06
C THR A 421 10.54 -22.54 21.81
N ASN A 422 10.86 -23.62 21.10
CA ASN A 422 12.23 -23.90 20.70
C ASN A 422 12.69 -22.81 19.72
N LYS A 423 13.91 -22.34 19.94
CA LYS A 423 14.54 -21.37 19.03
C LYS A 423 15.45 -22.10 18.04
N ASN A 424 15.41 -21.61 16.81
CA ASN A 424 16.32 -22.04 15.77
C ASN A 424 16.85 -20.80 15.01
N THR A 425 17.96 -20.97 14.33
CA THR A 425 18.56 -19.88 13.53
C THR A 425 17.68 -19.50 12.34
N VAL A 426 17.77 -18.25 11.89
CA VAL A 426 17.10 -17.80 10.65
C VAL A 426 17.50 -18.67 9.46
N SER A 427 18.74 -19.16 9.40
CA SER A 427 19.16 -20.10 8.34
C SER A 427 18.36 -21.40 8.39
N GLU A 428 18.10 -21.96 9.58
CA GLU A 428 17.27 -23.17 9.72
C GLU A 428 15.81 -22.90 9.34
N HIS A 429 15.26 -21.76 9.74
CA HIS A 429 13.93 -21.31 9.32
C HIS A 429 13.80 -21.22 7.80
N LEU A 430 14.81 -20.63 7.13
CA LEU A 430 14.85 -20.49 5.68
C LEU A 430 14.92 -21.84 4.98
N ILE A 431 15.79 -22.73 5.46
CA ILE A 431 15.91 -24.11 4.94
C ILE A 431 14.55 -24.82 5.05
N ARG A 432 13.91 -24.78 6.22
CA ARG A 432 12.60 -25.43 6.43
C ARG A 432 11.49 -24.82 5.59
N ALA A 433 11.49 -23.51 5.35
CA ALA A 433 10.54 -22.86 4.46
C ALA A 433 10.57 -23.45 3.03
N VAL A 434 11.78 -23.78 2.53
CA VAL A 434 11.96 -24.41 1.22
C VAL A 434 11.70 -25.92 1.28
N GLU A 435 12.18 -26.62 2.31
CA GLU A 435 11.99 -28.04 2.47
C GLU A 435 10.53 -28.45 2.65
N TYR A 436 9.66 -27.54 3.14
CA TYR A 436 8.23 -27.78 3.15
C TYR A 436 7.69 -28.21 1.78
N TYR A 437 8.14 -27.58 0.70
CA TYR A 437 7.64 -27.84 -0.65
C TYR A 437 8.21 -29.11 -1.31
N ILE A 438 9.36 -29.59 -0.87
CA ILE A 438 10.04 -30.76 -1.49
C ILE A 438 9.76 -32.06 -0.77
N ARG A 439 9.01 -32.04 0.35
CA ARG A 439 8.61 -33.27 1.05
C ARG A 439 7.55 -34.02 0.25
N ASP A 440 7.62 -35.36 0.29
CA ASP A 440 6.72 -36.24 -0.46
C ASP A 440 5.23 -35.94 -0.21
N GLU A 441 4.84 -35.60 1.04
CA GLU A 441 3.47 -35.29 1.40
C GLU A 441 2.98 -33.95 0.78
N ASN A 442 3.86 -33.08 0.32
CA ASN A 442 3.56 -31.80 -0.32
C ASN A 442 3.78 -31.79 -1.84
N ILE A 443 4.12 -32.93 -2.40
CA ILE A 443 4.24 -33.18 -3.85
C ILE A 443 3.07 -34.02 -4.32
N GLY A 444 2.48 -33.66 -5.44
CA GLY A 444 1.35 -34.36 -6.04
C GLY A 444 1.76 -35.38 -7.09
N GLU A 445 0.78 -35.97 -7.78
CA GLU A 445 0.95 -37.09 -8.71
C GLU A 445 1.75 -36.74 -9.96
N HIS A 446 1.78 -35.47 -10.37
CA HIS A 446 2.61 -34.98 -11.47
C HIS A 446 4.00 -34.55 -10.99
N GLY A 447 4.29 -34.68 -9.69
CA GLY A 447 5.51 -34.17 -9.08
C GLY A 447 5.59 -32.67 -8.99
N LEU A 448 4.46 -31.99 -8.92
CA LEU A 448 4.31 -30.56 -8.68
C LEU A 448 3.94 -30.30 -7.22
N CYS A 449 4.13 -29.05 -6.76
CA CYS A 449 3.76 -28.65 -5.40
C CYS A 449 2.23 -28.67 -5.23
N LYS A 450 1.75 -29.26 -4.12
CA LYS A 450 0.31 -29.28 -3.80
C LYS A 450 -0.23 -27.88 -3.54
N ILE A 451 -1.46 -27.57 -4.03
CA ILE A 451 -2.12 -26.26 -3.87
C ILE A 451 -2.82 -26.09 -2.52
N ARG A 452 -3.24 -27.17 -1.86
CA ARG A 452 -3.96 -27.14 -0.57
C ARG A 452 -5.20 -26.21 -0.63
N GLU A 453 -5.31 -25.24 0.28
CA GLU A 453 -6.41 -24.26 0.32
C GLU A 453 -6.20 -23.04 -0.59
N GLY A 454 -5.15 -23.03 -1.41
CA GLY A 454 -4.91 -22.00 -2.41
C GLY A 454 -3.47 -21.55 -2.54
N ASP A 455 -3.25 -20.78 -3.58
CA ASP A 455 -1.98 -20.12 -3.91
C ASP A 455 -2.18 -18.61 -4.08
N TRP A 456 -1.45 -17.98 -4.97
CA TRP A 456 -1.56 -16.55 -5.25
C TRP A 456 -2.98 -16.10 -5.66
N LEU A 457 -3.72 -16.93 -6.39
CA LEU A 457 -5.11 -16.65 -6.75
C LEU A 457 -6.05 -17.14 -5.61
N ASP A 458 -6.32 -16.28 -4.66
CA ASP A 458 -7.15 -16.55 -3.46
C ASP A 458 -8.50 -17.18 -3.78
N ALA A 459 -9.01 -16.98 -4.98
CA ALA A 459 -10.33 -17.45 -5.38
C ALA A 459 -10.40 -18.92 -5.81
N VAL A 460 -9.24 -19.60 -5.96
CA VAL A 460 -9.16 -21.06 -6.22
C VAL A 460 -9.02 -21.89 -4.94
N ASN A 461 -9.65 -21.43 -3.88
CA ASN A 461 -9.50 -21.89 -2.51
C ASN A 461 -10.09 -23.28 -2.19
N ARG A 462 -10.50 -24.06 -3.18
CA ARG A 462 -11.01 -25.42 -3.02
C ARG A 462 -10.37 -26.42 -4.00
N ALA A 463 -9.33 -26.00 -4.72
CA ALA A 463 -8.72 -26.84 -5.74
C ALA A 463 -7.95 -28.04 -5.18
N GLY A 464 -7.39 -27.92 -3.96
CA GLY A 464 -6.57 -28.99 -3.36
C GLY A 464 -6.83 -29.25 -1.87
N ILE A 465 -8.02 -28.95 -1.36
CA ILE A 465 -8.35 -29.16 0.07
C ILE A 465 -8.42 -30.63 0.45
N GLU A 466 -8.67 -31.54 -0.49
CA GLU A 466 -8.66 -32.99 -0.28
C GLU A 466 -7.26 -33.59 -0.46
N GLY A 467 -6.27 -32.78 -0.86
CA GLY A 467 -4.85 -33.14 -0.86
C GLY A 467 -4.32 -33.71 -2.17
N ARG A 468 -5.12 -33.73 -3.27
CA ARG A 468 -4.68 -34.14 -4.60
C ARG A 468 -4.22 -32.98 -5.47
N GLY A 469 -4.88 -31.81 -5.32
CA GLY A 469 -4.64 -30.64 -6.19
C GLY A 469 -3.20 -30.13 -6.16
N GLU A 470 -2.72 -29.64 -7.31
CA GLU A 470 -1.36 -29.12 -7.54
C GLU A 470 -1.39 -27.70 -8.10
N SER A 471 -0.44 -26.84 -7.68
CA SER A 471 -0.25 -25.48 -8.20
C SER A 471 0.91 -25.45 -9.19
N VAL A 472 0.66 -24.98 -10.41
CA VAL A 472 1.71 -24.72 -11.39
C VAL A 472 2.53 -23.50 -10.96
N THR A 473 1.88 -22.42 -10.56
CA THR A 473 2.53 -21.18 -10.14
C THR A 473 3.51 -21.39 -8.97
N VAL A 474 3.07 -22.07 -7.89
CA VAL A 474 3.94 -22.33 -6.74
C VAL A 474 5.12 -23.24 -7.14
N SER A 475 4.86 -24.21 -8.01
CA SER A 475 5.93 -25.08 -8.53
C SER A 475 6.98 -24.28 -9.31
N GLU A 476 6.58 -23.33 -10.14
CA GLU A 476 7.48 -22.43 -10.86
C GLU A 476 8.24 -21.48 -9.91
N GLN A 477 7.56 -20.94 -8.91
CA GLN A 477 8.21 -20.14 -7.87
C GLN A 477 9.28 -20.96 -7.14
N MET A 478 9.03 -22.23 -6.88
CA MET A 478 10.00 -23.10 -6.21
C MET A 478 11.17 -23.50 -7.11
N VAL A 479 11.01 -23.58 -8.44
CA VAL A 479 12.15 -23.72 -9.36
C VAL A 479 13.17 -22.62 -9.12
N MET A 480 12.72 -21.38 -8.95
CA MET A 480 13.55 -20.22 -8.64
C MET A 480 13.99 -20.19 -7.18
N GLY A 481 13.08 -20.45 -6.24
CA GLY A 481 13.34 -20.40 -4.80
C GLY A 481 14.43 -21.38 -4.34
N LEU A 482 14.47 -22.59 -4.92
CA LEU A 482 15.52 -23.56 -4.66
C LEU A 482 16.91 -23.08 -5.11
N LYS A 483 17.00 -22.36 -6.22
CA LYS A 483 18.25 -21.73 -6.68
C LYS A 483 18.67 -20.59 -5.76
N TYR A 484 17.75 -19.75 -5.29
CA TYR A 484 18.05 -18.69 -4.30
C TYR A 484 18.57 -19.28 -2.99
N LEU A 485 17.93 -20.34 -2.47
CA LEU A 485 18.42 -21.00 -1.27
C LEU A 485 19.84 -21.57 -1.50
N ALA A 486 20.06 -22.27 -2.62
CA ALA A 486 21.37 -22.84 -2.94
C ALA A 486 22.47 -21.76 -3.05
N ASP A 487 22.16 -20.59 -3.63
CA ASP A 487 23.08 -19.46 -3.73
C ASP A 487 23.44 -18.89 -2.35
N ILE A 488 22.46 -18.70 -1.46
CA ILE A 488 22.70 -18.26 -0.07
C ILE A 488 23.58 -19.27 0.66
N LEU A 489 23.25 -20.57 0.60
CA LEU A 489 23.95 -21.62 1.30
C LEU A 489 25.41 -21.81 0.79
N ASN A 490 25.62 -21.64 -0.53
CA ASN A 490 26.98 -21.63 -1.11
C ASN A 490 27.77 -20.41 -0.61
N HIS A 491 27.15 -19.24 -0.54
CA HIS A 491 27.82 -18.02 -0.12
C HIS A 491 28.32 -18.09 1.33
N ILE A 492 27.55 -18.74 2.21
CA ILE A 492 27.95 -18.93 3.63
C ILE A 492 28.75 -20.23 3.88
N ASN A 493 29.14 -20.96 2.84
CA ASN A 493 29.86 -22.24 2.93
C ASN A 493 29.14 -23.27 3.82
N TYR A 494 27.82 -23.41 3.61
CA TYR A 494 27.01 -24.39 4.36
C TYR A 494 27.49 -25.83 4.12
N GLU A 495 27.70 -26.58 5.21
CA GLU A 495 28.29 -27.95 5.14
C GLU A 495 27.31 -29.05 4.68
N GLY A 496 25.99 -28.73 4.54
CA GLY A 496 24.97 -29.70 4.14
C GLY A 496 24.91 -29.94 2.63
N ASP A 497 24.03 -30.83 2.23
CA ASP A 497 23.83 -31.21 0.81
C ASP A 497 23.04 -30.11 0.06
N ILE A 498 23.74 -29.18 -0.54
CA ILE A 498 23.16 -28.09 -1.38
C ILE A 498 22.70 -28.66 -2.73
N LYS A 499 23.38 -29.68 -3.25
CA LYS A 499 23.10 -30.26 -4.57
C LYS A 499 21.65 -30.78 -4.66
N LYS A 500 21.11 -31.32 -3.56
CA LYS A 500 19.70 -31.81 -3.52
C LYS A 500 18.68 -30.77 -3.96
N TYR A 501 18.89 -29.48 -3.62
CA TYR A 501 18.00 -28.40 -3.98
C TYR A 501 18.05 -28.09 -5.48
N LEU A 502 19.24 -28.05 -6.05
CA LEU A 502 19.43 -27.83 -7.50
C LEU A 502 18.88 -29.00 -8.33
N ASP A 503 19.16 -30.26 -7.91
CA ASP A 503 18.61 -31.44 -8.57
C ASP A 503 17.07 -31.46 -8.52
N PHE A 504 16.48 -31.07 -7.38
CA PHE A 504 15.04 -31.00 -7.25
C PHE A 504 14.44 -29.85 -8.11
N SER A 505 15.11 -28.69 -8.21
CA SER A 505 14.72 -27.60 -9.09
C SER A 505 14.63 -28.07 -10.55
N GLU A 506 15.63 -28.78 -11.04
CA GLU A 506 15.62 -29.29 -12.42
C GLU A 506 14.55 -30.38 -12.65
N LYS A 507 14.32 -31.24 -11.64
CA LYS A 507 13.23 -32.24 -11.68
C LYS A 507 11.87 -31.54 -11.75
N LEU A 508 11.64 -30.53 -10.91
CA LEU A 508 10.39 -29.77 -10.88
C LEU A 508 10.15 -29.06 -12.21
N LYS A 509 11.18 -28.37 -12.74
CA LYS A 509 11.16 -27.74 -14.06
C LYS A 509 10.77 -28.74 -15.17
N SER A 510 11.37 -29.94 -15.16
CA SER A 510 11.04 -30.98 -16.12
C SER A 510 9.59 -31.43 -16.02
N ASN A 511 9.08 -31.62 -14.79
CA ASN A 511 7.71 -32.03 -14.55
C ASN A 511 6.70 -30.97 -14.99
N ILE A 512 6.93 -29.68 -14.70
CA ILE A 512 6.07 -28.58 -15.15
C ILE A 512 5.96 -28.59 -16.67
N ASN A 513 7.08 -28.65 -17.39
CA ASN A 513 7.09 -28.66 -18.86
C ASN A 513 6.40 -29.91 -19.43
N LYS A 514 6.50 -31.06 -18.75
CA LYS A 514 5.90 -32.31 -19.21
C LYS A 514 4.39 -32.37 -19.02
N TYR A 515 3.89 -31.86 -17.88
CA TYR A 515 2.50 -32.09 -17.46
C TYR A 515 1.62 -30.84 -17.53
N ALA A 516 2.19 -29.66 -17.30
CA ALA A 516 1.44 -28.42 -17.26
C ALA A 516 1.46 -27.61 -18.59
N PHE A 517 2.49 -27.78 -19.44
CA PHE A 517 2.51 -27.18 -20.77
C PHE A 517 1.60 -27.98 -21.70
N ASN A 518 0.51 -27.37 -22.19
CA ASN A 518 -0.54 -28.06 -22.88
C ASN A 518 -0.43 -28.00 -24.42
N ASP A 519 -1.28 -28.75 -25.13
CA ASP A 519 -1.27 -28.85 -26.59
C ASP A 519 -1.65 -27.52 -27.29
N GLU A 520 -2.30 -26.58 -26.56
CA GLU A 520 -2.59 -25.21 -27.02
C GLU A 520 -1.39 -24.28 -26.86
N ASN A 521 -0.23 -24.78 -26.38
CA ASN A 521 1.03 -24.10 -26.17
C ASN A 521 0.97 -22.97 -25.11
N PHE A 522 0.36 -23.22 -23.97
CA PHE A 522 0.46 -22.39 -22.77
C PHE A 522 0.44 -23.27 -21.52
N TYR A 523 0.83 -22.72 -20.37
CA TYR A 523 0.83 -23.45 -19.10
C TYR A 523 -0.55 -23.41 -18.45
N ASN A 524 -1.03 -24.56 -18.01
CA ASN A 524 -2.26 -24.69 -17.20
C ASN A 524 -2.09 -23.98 -15.85
N GLY A 525 -3.20 -23.61 -15.20
CA GLY A 525 -3.16 -22.91 -13.91
C GLY A 525 -2.94 -23.82 -12.72
N CYS A 526 -3.81 -24.79 -12.54
CA CYS A 526 -3.72 -25.79 -11.47
C CYS A 526 -4.40 -27.12 -11.84
N PHE A 527 -4.02 -28.17 -11.14
CA PHE A 527 -4.71 -29.47 -11.15
C PHE A 527 -5.58 -29.54 -9.90
N ASN A 528 -6.83 -29.99 -10.02
CA ASN A 528 -7.74 -29.99 -8.88
C ASN A 528 -7.94 -31.38 -8.27
N ASP A 529 -8.64 -31.48 -7.13
CA ASP A 529 -8.90 -32.72 -6.40
C ASP A 529 -9.73 -33.74 -7.21
N ASN A 530 -10.48 -33.30 -8.21
CA ASN A 530 -11.20 -34.19 -9.16
C ASN A 530 -10.29 -34.77 -10.26
N GLY A 531 -9.01 -34.41 -10.28
CA GLY A 531 -8.08 -34.89 -11.30
C GLY A 531 -8.23 -34.18 -12.66
N LEU A 532 -8.54 -32.89 -12.65
CA LEU A 532 -8.78 -32.09 -13.85
C LEU A 532 -7.89 -30.83 -13.83
N TRP A 533 -7.36 -30.50 -15.01
CA TRP A 533 -6.67 -29.24 -15.21
C TRP A 533 -7.66 -28.09 -15.29
N ILE A 534 -7.37 -26.98 -14.61
CA ILE A 534 -8.13 -25.73 -14.59
C ILE A 534 -7.25 -24.62 -15.16
N PHE A 535 -7.85 -23.65 -15.81
CA PHE A 535 -7.18 -22.67 -16.66
C PHE A 535 -6.33 -23.39 -17.72
N SER A 536 -7.00 -24.15 -18.54
CA SER A 536 -6.39 -25.11 -19.47
C SER A 536 -6.90 -24.94 -20.91
N GLY A 537 -6.35 -25.72 -21.83
CA GLY A 537 -6.83 -25.77 -23.20
C GLY A 537 -8.31 -26.17 -23.32
N ARG A 538 -8.84 -26.84 -22.29
CA ARG A 538 -10.25 -27.18 -22.17
C ARG A 538 -10.61 -27.45 -20.71
N ASP A 539 -11.17 -26.45 -20.06
CA ASP A 539 -11.69 -26.58 -18.70
C ASP A 539 -12.94 -27.47 -18.63
N PRO A 540 -13.37 -27.95 -17.44
CA PRO A 540 -14.53 -28.83 -17.29
C PRO A 540 -15.85 -28.25 -17.81
N ASP A 541 -15.98 -26.93 -17.89
CA ASP A 541 -17.13 -26.23 -18.50
C ASP A 541 -17.11 -26.21 -20.05
N GLY A 542 -16.00 -26.68 -20.64
CA GLY A 542 -15.78 -26.76 -22.07
C GLY A 542 -15.03 -25.59 -22.68
N GLU A 543 -14.71 -24.55 -21.88
CA GLU A 543 -14.02 -23.35 -22.34
C GLU A 543 -12.48 -23.56 -22.37
N LYS A 544 -11.81 -22.99 -23.38
CA LYS A 544 -10.37 -22.73 -23.34
C LYS A 544 -10.15 -21.50 -22.44
N ARG A 545 -9.36 -21.62 -21.41
CA ARG A 545 -9.13 -20.52 -20.47
C ARG A 545 -7.66 -20.32 -20.20
N ILE A 546 -7.14 -19.12 -20.54
CA ILE A 546 -5.76 -18.75 -20.30
C ILE A 546 -5.69 -17.99 -18.99
N TYR A 547 -4.78 -18.41 -18.09
CA TYR A 547 -4.40 -17.69 -16.88
C TYR A 547 -2.96 -17.17 -17.04
N GLY A 548 -2.78 -15.83 -16.93
CA GLY A 548 -1.50 -15.19 -17.22
C GLY A 548 -0.38 -15.59 -16.26
N VAL A 549 -0.69 -15.69 -14.95
CA VAL A 549 0.33 -15.82 -13.90
C VAL A 549 1.26 -17.03 -14.06
N PRO A 550 0.79 -18.29 -14.24
CA PRO A 550 1.69 -19.40 -14.47
C PRO A 550 2.50 -19.23 -15.77
N ASN A 551 1.90 -18.69 -16.83
CA ASN A 551 2.61 -18.43 -18.07
C ASN A 551 3.75 -17.41 -17.89
N TYR A 552 3.57 -16.40 -17.08
CA TYR A 552 4.61 -15.41 -16.77
C TYR A 552 5.67 -16.00 -15.85
N TYR A 553 5.27 -16.76 -14.82
CA TYR A 553 6.22 -17.41 -13.90
C TYR A 553 7.06 -18.50 -14.59
N ALA A 554 6.54 -19.18 -15.61
CA ALA A 554 7.35 -20.10 -16.41
C ALA A 554 8.59 -19.41 -17.02
N VAL A 555 8.43 -18.15 -17.46
CA VAL A 555 9.55 -17.33 -17.97
C VAL A 555 10.42 -16.82 -16.82
N ILE A 556 9.79 -16.26 -15.78
CA ILE A 556 10.47 -15.63 -14.63
C ILE A 556 11.40 -16.63 -13.92
N SER A 557 10.95 -17.87 -13.72
CA SER A 557 11.70 -18.92 -13.04
C SER A 557 12.73 -19.63 -13.91
N GLY A 558 12.73 -19.36 -15.22
CA GLY A 558 13.53 -20.12 -16.19
C GLY A 558 13.00 -21.53 -16.47
N THR A 559 11.73 -21.78 -16.15
CA THR A 559 11.04 -23.04 -16.47
C THR A 559 10.81 -23.18 -17.97
N ALA A 560 10.29 -22.14 -18.61
CA ALA A 560 10.09 -22.11 -20.05
C ALA A 560 11.43 -21.97 -20.80
N ALA A 561 11.63 -22.80 -21.82
CA ALA A 561 12.72 -22.64 -22.75
C ALA A 561 12.47 -21.41 -23.67
N SER A 562 13.51 -20.75 -24.14
CA SER A 562 13.42 -19.51 -24.91
C SER A 562 12.63 -19.66 -26.22
N GLU A 563 12.63 -20.83 -26.85
CA GLU A 563 11.80 -21.15 -28.02
C GLU A 563 10.30 -21.09 -27.73
N ASN A 564 9.88 -21.22 -26.48
CA ASN A 564 8.48 -21.16 -26.06
C ASN A 564 8.02 -19.72 -25.74
N TYR A 565 8.90 -18.74 -25.64
CA TYR A 565 8.55 -17.35 -25.32
C TYR A 565 7.51 -16.76 -26.29
N LYS A 566 7.60 -17.09 -27.59
CA LYS A 566 6.61 -16.70 -28.59
C LYS A 566 5.18 -17.15 -28.29
N TYR A 567 5.03 -18.32 -27.66
CA TYR A 567 3.72 -18.87 -27.29
C TYR A 567 3.17 -18.16 -26.05
N ILE A 568 4.03 -17.85 -25.08
CA ILE A 568 3.67 -17.11 -23.88
C ILE A 568 3.29 -15.66 -24.21
N LEU A 569 4.01 -15.02 -25.14
CA LEU A 569 3.64 -13.71 -25.68
C LEU A 569 2.27 -13.74 -26.37
N ARG A 570 2.00 -14.79 -27.17
CA ARG A 570 0.67 -14.97 -27.79
C ARG A 570 -0.42 -15.14 -26.72
N ALA A 571 -0.18 -15.95 -25.70
CA ALA A 571 -1.12 -16.15 -24.59
C ALA A 571 -1.39 -14.82 -23.85
N ALA A 572 -0.38 -13.99 -23.64
CA ALA A 572 -0.54 -12.66 -23.07
C ALA A 572 -1.38 -11.74 -23.98
N GLU A 573 -1.14 -11.74 -25.29
CA GLU A 573 -1.95 -10.94 -26.23
C GLU A 573 -3.42 -11.37 -26.26
N GLU A 574 -3.75 -12.67 -26.07
CA GLU A 574 -5.13 -13.14 -25.91
C GLU A 574 -5.80 -12.60 -24.64
N LEU A 575 -5.04 -12.24 -23.62
CA LEU A 575 -5.51 -11.59 -22.39
C LEU A 575 -5.62 -10.07 -22.49
N LYS A 576 -5.06 -9.47 -23.53
CA LYS A 576 -5.06 -8.02 -23.72
C LYS A 576 -6.48 -7.50 -23.93
N CYS A 577 -6.76 -6.34 -23.35
CA CYS A 577 -7.99 -5.59 -23.54
C CYS A 577 -7.68 -4.10 -23.61
N ASP A 578 -8.70 -3.24 -23.76
CA ASP A 578 -8.55 -1.79 -23.88
C ASP A 578 -7.81 -1.12 -22.71
N LYS A 579 -7.68 -1.82 -21.58
CA LYS A 579 -7.20 -1.25 -20.31
C LYS A 579 -5.99 -2.01 -19.73
N GLY A 580 -5.31 -2.78 -20.55
CA GLY A 580 -4.17 -3.59 -20.17
C GLY A 580 -4.43 -5.07 -20.35
N TYR A 581 -3.93 -5.91 -19.46
CA TYR A 581 -3.99 -7.36 -19.54
C TYR A 581 -4.87 -7.93 -18.42
N ARG A 582 -5.85 -8.77 -18.77
CA ARG A 582 -6.69 -9.48 -17.79
C ARG A 582 -5.88 -10.53 -17.05
N LEU A 583 -6.32 -10.84 -15.84
CA LEU A 583 -5.69 -11.89 -15.03
C LEU A 583 -5.83 -13.25 -15.71
N PHE A 584 -7.01 -13.55 -16.19
CA PHE A 584 -7.33 -14.70 -17.03
C PHE A 584 -8.57 -14.40 -17.90
N TYR A 585 -8.84 -15.22 -18.91
CA TYR A 585 -10.01 -15.08 -19.77
C TYR A 585 -10.30 -16.40 -20.50
N PRO A 586 -11.59 -16.76 -20.76
CA PRO A 586 -12.82 -16.11 -20.28
C PRO A 586 -13.06 -16.22 -18.76
N PRO A 587 -14.04 -15.48 -18.19
CA PRO A 587 -14.33 -15.54 -16.75
C PRO A 587 -14.84 -16.92 -16.33
N LEU A 588 -14.73 -17.20 -15.03
CA LEU A 588 -15.30 -18.38 -14.39
C LEU A 588 -16.69 -18.07 -13.79
N GLY A 589 -17.48 -19.09 -13.49
CA GLY A 589 -18.71 -18.99 -12.71
C GLY A 589 -20.00 -18.88 -13.53
N GLU A 590 -19.94 -18.70 -14.85
CA GLU A 590 -21.15 -18.81 -15.72
C GLU A 590 -21.71 -20.22 -15.69
N LYS A 591 -20.84 -21.22 -15.72
CA LYS A 591 -21.17 -22.63 -15.45
C LYS A 591 -20.29 -23.07 -14.27
N PRO A 592 -20.89 -23.44 -13.12
CA PRO A 592 -20.12 -23.86 -11.95
C PRO A 592 -19.20 -25.04 -12.24
N ILE A 593 -17.96 -24.95 -11.72
CA ILE A 593 -16.97 -26.04 -11.76
C ILE A 593 -16.66 -26.44 -10.32
N ASP A 594 -16.86 -27.71 -10.00
CA ASP A 594 -16.59 -28.25 -8.69
C ASP A 594 -15.08 -28.36 -8.40
N LYS A 595 -14.69 -28.30 -7.13
CA LYS A 595 -13.29 -28.39 -6.68
C LYS A 595 -12.35 -27.37 -7.35
N VAL A 596 -12.78 -26.13 -7.42
CA VAL A 596 -11.96 -24.99 -7.84
C VAL A 596 -11.96 -23.92 -6.76
N GLY A 597 -13.12 -23.41 -6.38
CA GLY A 597 -13.24 -22.39 -5.34
C GLY A 597 -14.38 -21.40 -5.62
N ARG A 598 -14.42 -20.33 -4.81
CA ARG A 598 -15.48 -19.31 -4.85
C ARG A 598 -15.65 -18.65 -6.23
N ILE A 599 -14.58 -18.57 -7.01
CA ILE A 599 -14.58 -17.98 -8.34
C ILE A 599 -15.34 -18.83 -9.36
N ALA A 600 -15.34 -20.15 -9.18
CA ALA A 600 -15.96 -21.10 -10.09
C ALA A 600 -17.31 -21.62 -9.59
N SER A 601 -17.70 -21.31 -8.34
CA SER A 601 -19.02 -21.66 -7.78
C SER A 601 -20.09 -20.63 -8.10
N GLY A 602 -19.71 -19.45 -8.63
CA GLY A 602 -20.61 -18.31 -8.84
C GLY A 602 -20.65 -17.32 -7.66
N ASP A 603 -19.94 -17.59 -6.55
CA ASP A 603 -19.85 -16.69 -5.40
C ASP A 603 -19.11 -15.37 -5.76
N VAL A 604 -18.23 -15.41 -6.76
CA VAL A 604 -17.60 -14.23 -7.37
C VAL A 604 -18.03 -14.16 -8.83
N PRO A 605 -19.00 -13.30 -9.17
CA PRO A 605 -19.52 -13.20 -10.54
C PRO A 605 -18.43 -12.82 -11.57
N PRO A 606 -18.66 -13.13 -12.86
CA PRO A 606 -17.80 -12.68 -13.95
C PRO A 606 -17.47 -11.19 -13.86
N PHE A 607 -16.21 -10.85 -14.08
CA PHE A 607 -15.66 -9.47 -14.02
C PHE A 607 -15.78 -8.78 -12.66
N MET A 608 -15.92 -9.53 -11.57
CA MET A 608 -15.84 -9.02 -10.20
C MET A 608 -14.61 -9.57 -9.46
N GLY A 609 -14.01 -8.77 -8.59
CA GLY A 609 -12.80 -9.17 -7.85
C GLY A 609 -11.70 -9.66 -8.80
N GLU A 610 -11.19 -10.86 -8.54
CA GLU A 610 -10.14 -11.51 -9.36
C GLU A 610 -10.66 -12.13 -10.66
N ASN A 611 -11.98 -12.18 -10.87
CA ASN A 611 -12.58 -12.90 -11.97
C ASN A 611 -12.49 -12.14 -13.30
N ALA A 612 -11.42 -12.41 -14.06
CA ALA A 612 -11.14 -11.87 -15.38
C ALA A 612 -10.98 -10.33 -15.47
N ASN A 613 -10.66 -9.68 -14.37
CA ASN A 613 -10.30 -8.26 -14.34
C ASN A 613 -8.83 -8.00 -14.67
N VAL A 614 -8.48 -6.73 -14.91
CA VAL A 614 -7.10 -6.29 -15.07
C VAL A 614 -6.50 -6.04 -13.69
N TYR A 615 -5.65 -6.94 -13.23
CA TYR A 615 -4.95 -6.85 -11.95
C TYR A 615 -3.54 -6.30 -12.17
N ASN A 616 -3.29 -5.06 -11.73
CA ASN A 616 -1.98 -4.41 -11.88
C ASN A 616 -0.84 -5.19 -11.23
N HIS A 617 -1.11 -5.89 -10.13
CA HIS A 617 -0.13 -6.75 -9.48
C HIS A 617 0.13 -8.01 -10.31
N GLY A 618 -0.88 -8.89 -10.46
CA GLY A 618 -0.70 -10.22 -11.02
C GLY A 618 -0.65 -10.27 -12.55
N SER A 619 -1.59 -9.59 -13.23
CA SER A 619 -1.65 -9.67 -14.68
C SER A 619 -0.65 -8.75 -15.38
N GLN A 620 -0.38 -7.59 -14.83
CA GLN A 620 0.53 -6.62 -15.43
C GLN A 620 1.92 -6.63 -14.79
N GLY A 621 2.03 -6.72 -13.46
CA GLY A 621 3.32 -6.74 -12.77
C GLY A 621 4.16 -7.98 -13.10
N PHE A 622 3.57 -9.18 -13.04
CA PHE A 622 4.32 -10.40 -13.41
C PHE A 622 4.58 -10.47 -14.92
N LEU A 623 3.66 -9.95 -15.76
CA LEU A 623 3.94 -9.81 -17.19
C LEU A 623 5.15 -8.89 -17.43
N ALA A 624 5.22 -7.73 -16.76
CA ALA A 624 6.36 -6.82 -16.88
C ALA A 624 7.68 -7.52 -16.54
N ARG A 625 7.70 -8.32 -15.45
CA ARG A 625 8.88 -9.13 -15.09
C ARG A 625 9.23 -10.16 -16.18
N ALA A 626 8.26 -10.87 -16.72
CA ALA A 626 8.47 -11.83 -17.79
C ALA A 626 9.00 -11.16 -19.06
N LEU A 627 8.43 -10.00 -19.46
CA LEU A 627 8.87 -9.23 -20.62
C LEU A 627 10.34 -8.79 -20.49
N SER A 628 10.79 -8.43 -19.29
CA SER A 628 12.20 -8.10 -19.05
C SER A 628 13.12 -9.31 -19.30
N VAL A 629 12.72 -10.49 -18.88
CA VAL A 629 13.45 -11.73 -19.17
C VAL A 629 13.43 -12.04 -20.66
N MET A 630 12.32 -11.79 -21.36
CA MET A 630 12.23 -12.00 -22.83
C MET A 630 13.02 -10.98 -23.63
N GLY A 631 13.30 -9.78 -23.08
CA GLY A 631 13.95 -8.68 -23.77
C GLY A 631 12.99 -7.79 -24.57
N GLU A 632 11.71 -7.77 -24.22
CA GLU A 632 10.61 -7.05 -24.88
C GLU A 632 10.43 -5.64 -24.27
N GLY A 633 11.42 -4.74 -24.47
CA GLY A 633 11.50 -3.43 -23.81
C GLY A 633 10.32 -2.50 -24.07
N ASP A 634 9.83 -2.42 -25.32
CA ASP A 634 8.70 -1.57 -25.69
C ASP A 634 7.40 -2.04 -25.00
N LYS A 635 7.15 -3.36 -24.99
CA LYS A 635 5.98 -3.94 -24.31
C LYS A 635 6.08 -3.78 -22.80
N LEU A 636 7.26 -3.98 -22.22
CA LEU A 636 7.51 -3.75 -20.81
C LEU A 636 7.14 -2.32 -20.42
N PHE A 637 7.62 -1.33 -21.14
CA PHE A 637 7.34 0.07 -20.88
C PHE A 637 5.85 0.39 -21.05
N GLU A 638 5.19 -0.16 -22.06
CA GLU A 638 3.74 -0.03 -22.23
C GLU A 638 2.99 -0.58 -21.01
N VAL A 639 3.36 -1.76 -20.50
CA VAL A 639 2.74 -2.37 -19.31
C VAL A 639 2.96 -1.51 -18.07
N LEU A 640 4.16 -0.96 -17.86
CA LEU A 640 4.41 -0.05 -16.75
C LEU A 640 3.51 1.20 -16.81
N LYS A 641 3.28 1.76 -17.99
CA LYS A 641 2.37 2.89 -18.21
C LYS A 641 0.89 2.52 -18.00
N TRP A 642 0.51 1.25 -18.08
CA TRP A 642 -0.82 0.77 -17.69
C TRP A 642 -0.95 0.60 -16.17
N ILE A 643 0.11 0.32 -15.44
CA ILE A 643 0.09 0.26 -13.97
C ILE A 643 0.01 1.67 -13.37
N MET A 644 0.69 2.66 -13.97
CA MET A 644 0.82 4.03 -13.45
C MET A 644 -0.31 4.94 -13.94
N PRO A 645 -1.12 5.55 -13.06
CA PRO A 645 -2.35 6.26 -13.45
C PRO A 645 -2.13 7.73 -13.92
N TYR A 646 -0.90 8.22 -14.01
CA TYR A 646 -0.65 9.63 -14.36
C TYR A 646 -1.10 10.01 -15.77
N ASP A 647 -1.05 9.07 -16.72
CA ASP A 647 -1.48 9.29 -18.10
C ASP A 647 -3.01 9.30 -18.21
N GLN A 648 -3.60 10.48 -18.24
CA GLN A 648 -5.05 10.67 -18.30
C GLN A 648 -5.68 10.24 -19.64
N THR A 649 -4.91 9.97 -20.66
CA THR A 649 -5.41 9.39 -21.91
C THR A 649 -5.70 7.91 -21.76
N LYS A 650 -4.85 7.22 -20.98
CA LYS A 650 -5.02 5.80 -20.61
C LYS A 650 -6.01 5.64 -19.44
N HIS A 651 -5.90 6.48 -18.42
CA HIS A 651 -6.62 6.41 -17.15
C HIS A 651 -7.47 7.66 -16.86
N PRO A 652 -8.48 7.97 -17.67
CA PRO A 652 -9.30 9.15 -17.43
C PRO A 652 -10.03 9.07 -16.09
N THR A 653 -9.78 10.00 -15.18
CA THR A 653 -10.32 10.00 -13.81
C THR A 653 -11.86 9.97 -13.75
N LYS A 654 -12.56 10.46 -14.78
CA LYS A 654 -14.02 10.31 -14.89
C LYS A 654 -14.51 8.86 -15.01
N LYS A 655 -13.65 7.95 -15.47
CA LYS A 655 -13.95 6.51 -15.58
C LYS A 655 -13.36 5.71 -14.41
N THR A 656 -12.10 5.99 -14.07
CA THR A 656 -11.43 5.29 -12.96
C THR A 656 -12.01 5.65 -11.61
N LEU A 657 -12.54 6.86 -11.46
CA LEU A 657 -12.99 7.51 -10.21
C LEU A 657 -11.89 7.66 -9.16
N THR A 658 -10.66 7.29 -9.47
CA THR A 658 -9.49 7.34 -8.59
C THR A 658 -8.61 8.54 -8.92
N PRO A 659 -7.81 9.03 -7.97
CA PRO A 659 -6.88 10.11 -8.24
C PRO A 659 -5.77 9.67 -9.21
N PRO A 660 -5.22 10.59 -10.02
CA PRO A 660 -4.18 10.24 -11.00
C PRO A 660 -2.80 10.00 -10.35
N TYR A 661 -2.67 10.22 -9.06
CA TYR A 661 -1.42 10.06 -8.33
C TYR A 661 -1.30 8.72 -7.60
N ALA A 662 -2.36 7.92 -7.49
CA ALA A 662 -2.33 6.68 -6.72
C ALA A 662 -2.59 5.45 -7.61
N ILE A 663 -1.63 4.52 -7.61
CA ILE A 663 -1.76 3.21 -8.25
C ILE A 663 -2.87 2.43 -7.56
N VAL A 664 -3.72 1.80 -8.37
CA VAL A 664 -4.80 0.92 -7.91
C VAL A 664 -4.41 -0.55 -8.06
N ASN A 665 -5.10 -1.43 -7.34
CA ASN A 665 -4.86 -2.87 -7.45
C ASN A 665 -5.39 -3.42 -8.76
N CYS A 666 -6.61 -3.03 -9.16
CA CYS A 666 -7.20 -3.50 -10.39
C CYS A 666 -8.08 -2.47 -11.09
N TYR A 667 -8.29 -2.68 -12.39
CA TYR A 667 -9.29 -1.99 -13.21
C TYR A 667 -10.38 -2.97 -13.60
N GLN A 668 -11.62 -2.61 -13.29
CA GLN A 668 -12.78 -3.44 -13.50
C GLN A 668 -13.11 -3.59 -14.98
N GLN A 669 -13.58 -4.78 -15.38
CA GLN A 669 -14.05 -5.10 -16.74
C GLN A 669 -15.56 -5.39 -16.77
N LEU A 670 -16.26 -5.19 -15.65
CA LEU A 670 -17.70 -5.41 -15.56
C LEU A 670 -18.45 -4.48 -16.54
N PRO A 671 -19.34 -5.01 -17.40
CA PRO A 671 -20.12 -4.19 -18.33
C PRO A 671 -20.87 -3.04 -17.65
N GLY A 672 -20.69 -1.83 -18.17
CA GLY A 672 -21.22 -0.57 -17.61
C GLY A 672 -20.38 0.07 -16.52
N PHE A 673 -19.35 -0.62 -16.02
CA PHE A 673 -18.41 -0.13 -15.00
C PHE A 673 -16.95 -0.32 -15.42
N GLU A 674 -16.73 -0.48 -16.70
CA GLU A 674 -15.40 -0.74 -17.25
C GLU A 674 -14.44 0.38 -16.89
N HIS A 675 -13.24 -0.03 -16.53
CA HIS A 675 -12.14 0.86 -16.15
C HIS A 675 -12.26 1.54 -14.79
N ARG A 676 -13.24 1.19 -13.96
CA ARG A 676 -13.28 1.66 -12.58
C ARG A 676 -12.08 1.10 -11.81
N GLY A 677 -11.32 1.98 -11.15
CA GLY A 677 -10.19 1.59 -10.29
C GLY A 677 -10.69 1.10 -8.93
N LEU A 678 -10.11 0.01 -8.44
CA LEU A 678 -10.47 -0.61 -7.17
C LEU A 678 -9.23 -0.81 -6.30
N MET A 679 -9.39 -0.73 -4.97
CA MET A 679 -8.33 -0.89 -3.97
C MET A 679 -7.16 0.06 -4.26
N CYS A 680 -7.43 1.36 -4.14
CA CYS A 680 -6.48 2.44 -4.33
C CYS A 680 -5.55 2.57 -3.09
N PHE A 681 -4.39 3.17 -3.27
CA PHE A 681 -3.38 3.53 -2.27
C PHE A 681 -2.61 2.35 -1.65
N LEU A 682 -3.25 1.51 -0.84
CA LEU A 682 -2.60 0.40 -0.13
C LEU A 682 -2.70 -0.88 -0.95
N THR A 683 -1.80 -1.04 -1.91
CA THR A 683 -1.78 -2.17 -2.85
C THR A 683 -0.37 -2.57 -3.25
N GLY A 684 -0.11 -3.87 -3.37
CA GLY A 684 1.16 -4.39 -3.89
C GLY A 684 1.45 -4.08 -5.35
N SER A 685 0.50 -3.46 -6.07
CA SER A 685 0.76 -3.00 -7.44
C SER A 685 1.85 -1.93 -7.51
N VAL A 686 2.03 -1.13 -6.43
CA VAL A 686 3.13 -0.17 -6.37
C VAL A 686 4.49 -0.86 -6.21
N ALA A 687 4.55 -1.99 -5.50
CA ALA A 687 5.77 -2.81 -5.43
C ALA A 687 6.16 -3.34 -6.82
N MET A 688 5.17 -3.73 -7.63
CA MET A 688 5.39 -4.11 -9.03
C MET A 688 5.88 -2.94 -9.88
N ALA A 689 5.33 -1.73 -9.68
CA ALA A 689 5.80 -0.53 -10.38
C ALA A 689 7.24 -0.18 -9.98
N MET A 690 7.59 -0.21 -8.68
CA MET A 690 8.93 0.05 -8.17
C MET A 690 9.95 -0.92 -8.76
N ARG A 691 9.70 -2.22 -8.62
CA ARG A 691 10.56 -3.25 -9.21
C ARG A 691 10.57 -3.17 -10.73
N GLY A 692 9.44 -2.84 -11.34
CA GLY A 692 9.29 -2.66 -12.78
C GLY A 692 10.23 -1.62 -13.35
N VAL A 693 10.37 -0.49 -12.67
CA VAL A 693 11.30 0.58 -13.07
C VAL A 693 12.75 0.16 -12.81
N TYR A 694 13.10 -0.17 -11.58
CA TYR A 694 14.52 -0.35 -11.19
C TYR A 694 15.05 -1.72 -11.57
N GLU A 695 14.32 -2.80 -11.29
CA GLU A 695 14.80 -4.17 -11.45
C GLU A 695 14.59 -4.68 -12.89
N TRP A 696 13.44 -4.35 -13.51
CA TRP A 696 13.09 -4.98 -14.80
C TRP A 696 13.38 -4.09 -16.00
N MET A 697 13.07 -2.80 -15.94
CA MET A 697 13.35 -1.88 -17.07
C MET A 697 14.81 -1.44 -17.06
N LEU A 698 15.29 -0.88 -15.94
CA LEU A 698 16.69 -0.46 -15.81
C LEU A 698 17.63 -1.65 -15.59
N GLY A 699 17.09 -2.78 -15.17
CA GLY A 699 17.83 -4.01 -14.96
C GLY A 699 18.81 -4.00 -13.80
N ILE A 700 18.65 -3.10 -12.81
CA ILE A 700 19.54 -2.96 -11.66
C ILE A 700 19.12 -3.99 -10.61
N LYS A 701 19.93 -5.03 -10.45
CA LYS A 701 19.67 -6.16 -9.55
C LYS A 701 20.83 -6.38 -8.58
N PRO A 702 20.74 -5.93 -7.33
CA PRO A 702 21.67 -6.38 -6.30
C PRO A 702 21.67 -7.91 -6.18
N CYS A 703 22.86 -8.48 -6.01
CA CYS A 703 23.11 -9.91 -5.83
C CYS A 703 24.13 -10.10 -4.69
N LEU A 704 24.36 -11.34 -4.24
CA LEU A 704 25.14 -11.61 -3.02
C LEU A 704 26.61 -11.10 -3.07
N ASP A 705 27.15 -10.79 -4.22
CA ASP A 705 28.55 -10.40 -4.43
C ASP A 705 28.74 -9.12 -5.30
N GLY A 706 27.63 -8.44 -5.71
CA GLY A 706 27.71 -7.23 -6.52
C GLY A 706 26.39 -6.75 -7.06
N LEU A 707 26.46 -6.10 -8.22
CA LEU A 707 25.28 -5.64 -8.99
C LEU A 707 25.28 -6.32 -10.36
N GLU A 708 24.18 -6.98 -10.68
CA GLU A 708 23.84 -7.32 -12.05
C GLU A 708 23.12 -6.16 -12.71
N ILE A 709 23.45 -5.85 -13.96
CA ILE A 709 22.80 -4.80 -14.73
C ILE A 709 22.42 -5.36 -16.11
N SER A 710 21.11 -5.39 -16.35
CA SER A 710 20.53 -6.00 -17.56
C SER A 710 19.37 -5.15 -18.08
N PRO A 711 19.62 -3.99 -18.70
CA PRO A 711 18.57 -3.09 -19.15
C PRO A 711 17.65 -3.74 -20.19
N CYS A 712 16.35 -3.56 -19.99
CA CYS A 712 15.30 -3.91 -20.96
C CYS A 712 14.46 -2.66 -21.22
N ILE A 713 15.02 -1.75 -22.03
CA ILE A 713 14.49 -0.42 -22.32
C ILE A 713 13.82 -0.38 -23.70
N PRO A 714 12.86 0.55 -23.91
CA PRO A 714 12.29 0.80 -25.24
C PRO A 714 13.35 1.23 -26.25
N GLU A 715 13.13 0.90 -27.53
CA GLU A 715 14.05 1.25 -28.60
C GLU A 715 14.29 2.77 -28.76
N ASN A 716 13.30 3.59 -28.41
CA ASN A 716 13.39 5.05 -28.48
C ASN A 716 14.02 5.70 -27.23
N MET A 717 14.41 4.92 -26.21
CA MET A 717 15.09 5.40 -25.00
C MET A 717 16.55 4.97 -25.01
N ASP A 718 17.40 5.70 -25.70
CA ASP A 718 18.81 5.32 -25.91
C ASP A 718 19.82 6.03 -24.98
N ASN A 719 19.36 6.93 -24.12
CA ASN A 719 20.22 7.67 -23.19
C ASN A 719 19.51 7.89 -21.85
N ILE A 720 19.58 6.90 -20.97
CA ILE A 720 18.99 6.95 -19.64
C ILE A 720 20.07 7.22 -18.60
N LYS A 721 19.80 8.13 -17.67
CA LYS A 721 20.66 8.40 -16.51
C LYS A 721 19.95 7.97 -15.24
N VAL A 722 20.71 7.32 -14.36
CA VAL A 722 20.23 6.87 -13.05
C VAL A 722 21.23 7.29 -11.99
N GLN A 723 20.73 7.94 -10.93
CA GLN A 723 21.46 8.10 -9.68
C GLN A 723 20.85 7.12 -8.69
N THR A 724 21.64 6.28 -8.07
CA THR A 724 21.16 5.26 -7.12
C THR A 724 22.17 5.08 -5.99
N GLU A 725 21.69 4.62 -4.84
CA GLU A 725 22.53 4.28 -3.69
C GLU A 725 22.50 2.77 -3.45
N TYR A 726 23.67 2.17 -3.31
CA TYR A 726 23.82 0.76 -2.93
C TYR A 726 24.93 0.61 -1.90
N LEU A 727 24.65 -0.09 -0.79
CA LEU A 727 25.57 -0.27 0.34
C LEU A 727 26.16 1.06 0.83
N ASN A 728 25.33 2.09 0.97
CA ASN A 728 25.71 3.46 1.39
C ASN A 728 26.72 4.14 0.44
N LYS A 729 26.82 3.67 -0.81
CA LYS A 729 27.64 4.32 -1.84
C LYS A 729 26.74 4.81 -2.98
N ALA A 730 26.96 6.03 -3.41
CA ALA A 730 26.26 6.59 -4.58
C ALA A 730 26.89 6.09 -5.88
N TYR A 731 26.03 5.71 -6.81
CA TYR A 731 26.36 5.27 -8.17
C TYR A 731 25.65 6.13 -9.20
N SER A 732 26.39 6.57 -10.20
CA SER A 732 25.84 7.16 -11.41
C SER A 732 25.88 6.11 -12.53
N LEU A 733 24.71 5.69 -13.01
CA LEU A 733 24.62 4.79 -14.14
C LEU A 733 24.13 5.57 -15.35
N GLU A 734 24.69 5.25 -16.51
CA GLU A 734 24.24 5.76 -17.79
C GLU A 734 24.08 4.60 -18.78
N ILE A 735 22.90 4.49 -19.37
CA ILE A 735 22.58 3.48 -20.36
C ILE A 735 22.51 4.17 -21.72
N LYS A 736 23.44 3.84 -22.63
CA LYS A 736 23.53 4.39 -23.97
C LYS A 736 23.38 3.28 -25.02
N GLY A 737 22.19 3.18 -25.58
CA GLY A 737 21.83 2.05 -26.41
C GLY A 737 21.95 0.73 -25.62
N ARG A 738 22.90 -0.14 -26.02
CA ARG A 738 23.16 -1.42 -25.33
C ARG A 738 24.34 -1.38 -24.36
N LYS A 739 24.98 -0.23 -24.17
CA LYS A 739 26.14 -0.08 -23.30
C LYS A 739 25.73 0.49 -21.95
N VAL A 740 26.38 0.01 -20.90
CA VAL A 740 26.19 0.47 -19.53
C VAL A 740 27.47 1.13 -19.04
N PHE A 741 27.36 2.32 -18.47
CA PHE A 741 28.44 3.04 -17.80
C PHE A 741 28.12 3.18 -16.32
N VAL A 742 29.11 2.95 -15.48
CA VAL A 742 29.03 3.15 -14.04
C VAL A 742 30.09 4.16 -13.64
N ASN A 743 29.68 5.27 -13.01
CA ASN A 743 30.57 6.37 -12.63
C ASN A 743 31.46 6.82 -13.82
N ASN A 744 30.85 7.01 -14.97
CA ASN A 744 31.46 7.39 -16.24
C ASN A 744 32.44 6.36 -16.87
N LYS A 745 32.50 5.15 -16.36
CA LYS A 745 33.33 4.08 -16.92
C LYS A 745 32.45 3.00 -17.53
N GLU A 746 32.73 2.61 -18.79
CA GLU A 746 32.01 1.52 -19.48
C GLU A 746 32.19 0.21 -18.67
N LEU A 747 31.07 -0.45 -18.35
CA LEU A 747 31.05 -1.74 -17.67
C LEU A 747 31.14 -2.84 -18.72
N THR A 748 32.23 -3.61 -18.70
CA THR A 748 32.52 -4.67 -19.67
C THR A 748 32.47 -6.07 -19.06
N GLU A 749 32.59 -6.17 -17.74
CA GLU A 749 32.50 -7.44 -17.03
C GLU A 749 31.08 -8.00 -17.14
N THR A 750 30.97 -9.29 -17.35
CA THR A 750 29.67 -9.98 -17.50
C THR A 750 29.69 -11.32 -16.82
N ARG A 751 28.50 -11.76 -16.39
CA ARG A 751 28.26 -13.12 -15.89
C ARG A 751 26.95 -13.71 -16.42
N THR A 752 26.68 -14.93 -16.08
CA THR A 752 25.43 -15.62 -16.42
C THR A 752 24.44 -15.46 -15.27
N ASP A 753 23.24 -14.95 -15.54
CA ASP A 753 22.13 -14.89 -14.56
C ASP A 753 21.74 -16.32 -14.17
N MET A 754 21.73 -16.59 -12.87
CA MET A 754 21.54 -17.94 -12.32
C MET A 754 20.13 -18.52 -12.52
N ILE A 755 19.14 -17.67 -12.74
CA ILE A 755 17.74 -18.08 -12.91
C ILE A 755 17.44 -18.43 -14.36
N ASN A 756 17.75 -17.53 -15.30
CA ASN A 756 17.35 -17.62 -16.69
C ASN A 756 18.51 -17.93 -17.67
N GLY A 757 19.74 -17.98 -17.17
CA GLY A 757 20.92 -18.32 -17.98
C GLY A 757 21.38 -17.24 -18.96
N LYS A 758 20.83 -16.01 -18.90
CA LYS A 758 21.22 -14.92 -19.77
C LYS A 758 22.53 -14.28 -19.35
N LYS A 759 23.24 -13.74 -20.33
CA LYS A 759 24.43 -12.93 -20.07
C LYS A 759 24.02 -11.53 -19.63
N VAL A 760 24.50 -11.10 -18.46
CA VAL A 760 24.22 -9.79 -17.86
C VAL A 760 25.54 -9.09 -17.54
N TYR A 761 25.53 -7.74 -17.52
CA TYR A 761 26.67 -6.99 -16.99
C TYR A 761 26.79 -7.23 -15.49
N PHE A 762 28.01 -7.23 -14.99
CA PHE A 762 28.31 -7.48 -13.59
C PHE A 762 29.30 -6.45 -13.05
N LEU A 763 28.98 -5.86 -11.91
CA LEU A 763 29.82 -4.98 -11.12
C LEU A 763 30.10 -5.68 -9.77
N PRO A 764 31.30 -6.24 -9.54
CA PRO A 764 31.67 -6.83 -8.27
C PRO A 764 31.78 -5.74 -7.19
N ILE A 765 31.27 -6.01 -5.97
CA ILE A 765 31.31 -5.07 -4.85
C ILE A 765 31.62 -5.78 -3.53
#